data_d3a163798719fdb2eb0a1ec309d3bd2a
#
_entry.id   d3a163798719fdb2eb0a1ec309d3bd2a
#
_cell.length_a   1.000
_cell.length_b   1.000
_cell.length_c   1.000
_cell.angle_alpha   90.00
_cell.angle_beta   90.00
_cell.angle_gamma   90.00
#
_symmetry.space_group_name_H-M   'P 1'
#
loop_
_entity.id
_entity.type
_entity.pdbx_description
1 polymer ?
#
loop_
_entity_poly.entity_id
_entity_poly.type
_entity_poly.pdbx_seq_one_letter_code
_entity_poly.pdbx_strand_id
1 'polypeptide(L)'
;MDAVVAVTHPLDPLSLDEIASAVAILKDTQTLAATFRFPITRLEEPTKADLAAYRLGDRLPRLAFILAIDISNGETFEGIVDLTAGTVSSYIRLPLDELPYGQPPIMLCEFETVEGTVKSDPRWIAAVKKRGITDEDIPLLQIDPFSSGYFGGEFEKGKRIVRAVSYWRENVRDNGYAHPIEGVVAVVDLITNRVVDLVDDEKIIPVPKKKRNYGRETFPEQRPDLTPLHIVQPQGPSFTVDGWKVEWQNWSFRVGFTPREGLVLHELGIKDQGRLRPVVFRASVTEMVVPYADPTANHYWKSAFDAGEYGLGRLANCLELGCDCLGHIHYFDVPAADDLGQPFIMKNAICMHEEDYGILWKHYEFRNGIFEVRRSRRLVISFFATVGNYDYGFYWYLYQDGTIQLEAKLTGIIQTAAVATGGTYPWGGMVDDNLGGPTHQHFFNARLHMDVDGGDNTVTEHEFVPRPWGEDNPYGNVFDTRTRVLKRELDSPALANGETGRYWKVSNSNIQNSVGKAPGYKIVVMPSPVMLAQPDSTVAQRGGFAKKHIWVTAFDAREKYASGDYPNVHAGGDGLPGYVKQNRDIENADVVLWHSFGHTHVCKPEDFPIMPVEYAGFTLKPNGFFASNIAMDLPPEENSQSVDNRLQPSPDDTGNGSCCHT
;
A
#
# COMPACT_ATOMS: atom_id res chain seq x y z
N MET A 1 25.66 19.19 -1.62
CA MET A 1 26.19 17.82 -1.55
C MET A 1 25.23 17.08 -0.67
N ASP A 2 24.44 16.23 -1.29
CA ASP A 2 23.47 15.40 -0.60
C ASP A 2 24.24 14.39 0.24
N ALA A 3 24.05 14.39 1.55
CA ALA A 3 24.69 13.46 2.45
C ALA A 3 24.12 12.07 2.17
N VAL A 4 24.87 11.22 1.48
CA VAL A 4 24.54 9.80 1.33
C VAL A 4 24.53 9.21 2.75
N VAL A 5 23.36 8.71 3.18
CA VAL A 5 23.24 8.04 4.48
C VAL A 5 24.12 6.78 4.45
N ALA A 6 25.11 6.72 5.33
CA ALA A 6 25.95 5.55 5.41
C ALA A 6 25.15 4.32 5.89
N VAL A 7 25.38 3.17 5.28
CA VAL A 7 24.79 1.90 5.73
C VAL A 7 25.44 1.53 7.08
N THR A 8 24.65 1.53 8.13
CA THR A 8 25.11 1.26 9.50
C THR A 8 24.48 0.01 10.12
N HIS A 9 23.44 -0.51 9.49
CA HIS A 9 22.68 -1.66 10.00
C HIS A 9 22.29 -2.63 8.86
N PRO A 10 22.22 -3.94 9.12
CA PRO A 10 21.87 -4.93 8.09
C PRO A 10 20.51 -4.73 7.40
N LEU A 11 19.55 -4.06 8.04
CA LEU A 11 18.23 -3.73 7.47
C LEU A 11 18.17 -2.38 6.72
N ASP A 12 19.26 -1.59 6.73
CA ASP A 12 19.26 -0.34 5.96
C ASP A 12 19.10 -0.65 4.46
N PRO A 13 18.35 0.12 3.69
CA PRO A 13 18.27 -0.03 2.24
C PRO A 13 19.68 -0.06 1.59
N LEU A 14 19.78 -0.66 0.41
CA LEU A 14 21.03 -0.63 -0.34
C LEU A 14 21.41 0.82 -0.66
N SER A 15 22.69 1.17 -0.51
CA SER A 15 23.21 2.45 -0.97
C SER A 15 23.33 2.48 -2.50
N LEU A 16 23.56 3.67 -3.06
CA LEU A 16 23.82 3.83 -4.51
C LEU A 16 25.01 2.99 -4.97
N ASP A 17 26.08 2.98 -4.20
CA ASP A 17 27.29 2.21 -4.52
C ASP A 17 27.03 0.70 -4.41
N GLU A 18 26.24 0.26 -3.45
CA GLU A 18 25.84 -1.15 -3.31
C GLU A 18 24.96 -1.59 -4.48
N ILE A 19 23.99 -0.76 -4.92
CA ILE A 19 23.16 -1.02 -6.11
C ILE A 19 24.04 -1.15 -7.35
N ALA A 20 24.90 -0.18 -7.60
CA ALA A 20 25.81 -0.20 -8.74
C ALA A 20 26.72 -1.44 -8.73
N SER A 21 27.29 -1.77 -7.58
CA SER A 21 28.18 -2.92 -7.39
C SER A 21 27.44 -4.23 -7.61
N ALA A 22 26.24 -4.39 -7.06
CA ALA A 22 25.44 -5.61 -7.20
C ALA A 22 25.10 -5.90 -8.67
N VAL A 23 24.66 -4.86 -9.40
CA VAL A 23 24.34 -4.98 -10.84
C VAL A 23 25.58 -5.27 -11.66
N ALA A 24 26.72 -4.64 -11.36
CA ALA A 24 27.97 -4.88 -12.06
C ALA A 24 28.48 -6.31 -11.83
N ILE A 25 28.51 -6.79 -10.58
CA ILE A 25 28.92 -8.16 -10.22
C ILE A 25 28.05 -9.18 -10.97
N LEU A 26 26.72 -8.96 -11.02
CA LEU A 26 25.81 -9.86 -11.72
C LEU A 26 26.09 -9.86 -13.24
N LYS A 27 26.20 -8.68 -13.86
CA LYS A 27 26.48 -8.52 -15.30
C LYS A 27 27.78 -9.22 -15.69
N ASP A 28 28.84 -8.99 -14.94
CA ASP A 28 30.16 -9.53 -15.25
C ASP A 28 30.23 -11.05 -15.03
N THR A 29 29.69 -11.55 -13.91
CA THR A 29 29.73 -12.97 -13.58
C THR A 29 28.89 -13.81 -14.55
N GLN A 30 27.70 -13.31 -14.95
CA GLN A 30 26.80 -14.01 -15.87
C GLN A 30 27.00 -13.64 -17.34
N THR A 31 27.90 -12.72 -17.63
CA THR A 31 28.19 -12.23 -19.00
C THR A 31 26.91 -11.74 -19.71
N LEU A 32 26.12 -10.90 -19.00
CA LEU A 32 24.81 -10.48 -19.47
C LEU A 32 24.91 -9.52 -20.68
N ALA A 33 24.09 -9.76 -21.71
CA ALA A 33 23.99 -8.91 -22.88
C ALA A 33 23.37 -7.53 -22.56
N ALA A 34 23.55 -6.56 -23.46
CA ALA A 34 22.97 -5.20 -23.34
C ALA A 34 21.41 -5.19 -23.36
N THR A 35 20.79 -6.29 -23.75
CA THR A 35 19.34 -6.50 -23.78
C THR A 35 18.75 -6.77 -22.39
N PHE A 36 19.58 -7.03 -21.38
CA PHE A 36 19.07 -7.26 -20.04
C PHE A 36 18.55 -5.96 -19.38
N ARG A 37 17.44 -6.11 -18.63
CA ARG A 37 16.81 -5.09 -17.78
C ARG A 37 16.67 -5.64 -16.37
N PHE A 38 16.58 -4.73 -15.39
CA PHE A 38 16.59 -5.04 -13.96
C PHE A 38 15.37 -4.42 -13.26
N PRO A 39 14.16 -4.98 -13.46
CA PRO A 39 12.93 -4.41 -12.91
C PRO A 39 12.90 -4.32 -11.39
N ILE A 40 13.67 -5.16 -10.69
CA ILE A 40 13.79 -5.12 -9.22
C ILE A 40 15.25 -5.28 -8.84
N THR A 41 15.77 -4.31 -8.08
CA THR A 41 17.05 -4.40 -7.34
C THR A 41 16.77 -3.92 -5.92
N ARG A 42 16.97 -4.78 -4.92
CA ARG A 42 16.66 -4.48 -3.53
C ARG A 42 17.58 -5.23 -2.56
N LEU A 43 17.59 -4.78 -1.31
CA LEU A 43 18.18 -5.57 -0.23
C LEU A 43 17.47 -6.93 -0.13
N GLU A 44 18.21 -8.02 -0.02
CA GLU A 44 17.70 -9.28 0.52
C GLU A 44 17.81 -9.21 2.05
N GLU A 45 16.67 -8.98 2.68
CA GLU A 45 16.59 -8.65 4.09
C GLU A 45 17.00 -9.85 4.97
N PRO A 46 17.82 -9.65 6.01
CA PRO A 46 18.12 -10.70 6.99
C PRO A 46 16.87 -11.10 7.78
N THR A 47 16.82 -12.35 8.20
CA THR A 47 15.76 -12.89 9.05
C THR A 47 15.90 -12.43 10.52
N LYS A 48 14.87 -12.68 11.35
CA LYS A 48 14.96 -12.47 12.81
C LYS A 48 16.14 -13.23 13.42
N ALA A 49 16.38 -14.46 12.98
CA ALA A 49 17.47 -15.30 13.46
C ALA A 49 18.84 -14.70 13.09
N ASP A 50 18.99 -14.22 11.86
CA ASP A 50 20.20 -13.53 11.41
C ASP A 50 20.48 -12.28 12.25
N LEU A 51 19.45 -11.45 12.48
CA LEU A 51 19.60 -10.25 13.30
C LEU A 51 19.88 -10.56 14.77
N ALA A 52 19.35 -11.65 15.31
CA ALA A 52 19.68 -12.10 16.65
C ALA A 52 21.18 -12.48 16.73
N ALA A 53 21.71 -13.20 15.75
CA ALA A 53 23.12 -13.51 15.63
C ALA A 53 24.00 -12.25 15.49
N TYR A 54 23.58 -11.30 14.64
CA TYR A 54 24.24 -10.01 14.47
C TYR A 54 24.36 -9.22 15.79
N ARG A 55 23.29 -9.18 16.57
CA ARG A 55 23.29 -8.51 17.90
C ARG A 55 24.24 -9.19 18.90
N LEU A 56 24.56 -10.46 18.70
CA LEU A 56 25.55 -11.20 19.48
C LEU A 56 26.97 -11.01 18.96
N GLY A 57 27.17 -10.28 17.87
CA GLY A 57 28.46 -9.90 17.31
C GLY A 57 28.85 -10.65 16.03
N ASP A 58 28.00 -11.49 15.49
CA ASP A 58 28.25 -12.17 14.22
C ASP A 58 28.20 -11.16 13.05
N ARG A 59 28.99 -11.43 12.02
CA ARG A 59 28.95 -10.66 10.78
C ARG A 59 27.96 -11.30 9.81
N LEU A 60 27.01 -10.50 9.33
CA LEU A 60 26.09 -10.94 8.30
C LEU A 60 26.61 -10.59 6.90
N PRO A 61 26.37 -11.45 5.89
CA PRO A 61 26.59 -11.08 4.51
C PRO A 61 25.61 -9.96 4.11
N ARG A 62 26.08 -9.04 3.30
CA ARG A 62 25.25 -7.99 2.71
C ARG A 62 24.76 -8.48 1.36
N LEU A 63 23.48 -8.84 1.25
CA LEU A 63 22.90 -9.50 0.08
C LEU A 63 22.00 -8.57 -0.71
N ALA A 64 22.13 -8.58 -2.03
CA ALA A 64 21.22 -7.89 -2.94
C ALA A 64 20.44 -8.91 -3.77
N PHE A 65 19.11 -8.78 -3.79
CA PHE A 65 18.24 -9.47 -4.73
C PHE A 65 18.12 -8.67 -6.02
N ILE A 66 18.28 -9.31 -7.16
CA ILE A 66 18.12 -8.71 -8.48
C ILE A 66 17.22 -9.60 -9.34
N LEU A 67 16.14 -9.03 -9.86
CA LEU A 67 15.35 -9.63 -10.91
C LEU A 67 15.87 -9.10 -12.26
N ALA A 68 16.25 -10.00 -13.16
CA ALA A 68 16.80 -9.67 -14.45
C ALA A 68 15.98 -10.30 -15.58
N ILE A 69 15.68 -9.53 -16.63
CA ILE A 69 14.96 -10.00 -17.81
C ILE A 69 15.74 -9.66 -19.08
N ASP A 70 15.90 -10.63 -19.98
CA ASP A 70 16.38 -10.38 -21.34
C ASP A 70 15.20 -9.99 -22.23
N ILE A 71 15.10 -8.72 -22.60
CA ILE A 71 14.01 -8.21 -23.46
C ILE A 71 14.10 -8.69 -24.91
N SER A 72 15.15 -9.39 -25.31
CA SER A 72 15.25 -9.97 -26.65
C SER A 72 14.46 -11.27 -26.81
N ASN A 73 14.21 -11.98 -25.71
CA ASN A 73 13.56 -13.30 -25.72
C ASN A 73 12.57 -13.52 -24.54
N GLY A 74 12.55 -12.63 -23.54
CA GLY A 74 11.70 -12.70 -22.36
C GLY A 74 12.22 -13.60 -21.25
N GLU A 75 13.39 -14.20 -21.36
CA GLU A 75 13.96 -15.02 -20.29
C GLU A 75 14.21 -14.19 -19.03
N THR A 76 13.77 -14.70 -17.89
CA THR A 76 13.81 -14.00 -16.61
C THR A 76 14.58 -14.82 -15.58
N PHE A 77 15.35 -14.12 -14.76
CA PHE A 77 16.25 -14.72 -13.77
C PHE A 77 16.16 -13.99 -12.44
N GLU A 78 16.21 -14.76 -11.36
CA GLU A 78 16.46 -14.24 -10.01
C GLU A 78 17.94 -14.41 -9.66
N GLY A 79 18.58 -13.31 -9.23
CA GLY A 79 19.96 -13.30 -8.77
C GLY A 79 20.05 -12.87 -7.31
N ILE A 80 20.91 -13.54 -6.53
CA ILE A 80 21.36 -13.09 -5.23
C ILE A 80 22.86 -12.78 -5.32
N VAL A 81 23.22 -11.53 -5.04
CA VAL A 81 24.59 -11.06 -5.04
C VAL A 81 25.04 -10.84 -3.59
N ASP A 82 26.11 -11.49 -3.19
CA ASP A 82 26.78 -11.22 -1.92
C ASP A 82 27.79 -10.07 -2.14
N LEU A 83 27.41 -8.89 -1.68
CA LEU A 83 28.24 -7.68 -1.76
C LEU A 83 29.47 -7.75 -0.83
N THR A 84 29.40 -8.54 0.25
CA THR A 84 30.52 -8.74 1.18
C THR A 84 31.61 -9.59 0.54
N ALA A 85 31.22 -10.65 -0.15
CA ALA A 85 32.14 -11.55 -0.85
C ALA A 85 32.47 -11.09 -2.28
N GLY A 86 31.68 -10.20 -2.88
CA GLY A 86 31.80 -9.78 -4.26
C GLY A 86 31.46 -10.88 -5.26
N THR A 87 30.48 -11.74 -4.95
CA THR A 87 30.12 -12.91 -5.74
C THR A 87 28.61 -13.05 -5.95
N VAL A 88 28.21 -13.80 -6.97
CA VAL A 88 26.82 -14.22 -7.19
C VAL A 88 26.58 -15.53 -6.42
N SER A 89 25.74 -15.47 -5.39
CA SER A 89 25.41 -16.64 -4.56
C SER A 89 24.35 -17.54 -5.19
N SER A 90 23.46 -16.97 -6.00
CA SER A 90 22.40 -17.69 -6.72
C SER A 90 22.06 -16.99 -8.01
N TYR A 91 21.77 -17.74 -9.08
CA TYR A 91 21.22 -17.21 -10.33
C TYR A 91 20.33 -18.28 -10.95
N ILE A 92 19.02 -18.05 -10.94
CA ILE A 92 18.01 -19.07 -11.27
C ILE A 92 17.11 -18.52 -12.37
N ARG A 93 16.98 -19.27 -13.48
CA ARG A 93 16.01 -18.97 -14.53
C ARG A 93 14.60 -19.33 -14.06
N LEU A 94 13.64 -18.41 -14.23
CA LEU A 94 12.25 -18.64 -13.90
C LEU A 94 11.52 -19.37 -15.04
N PRO A 95 10.73 -20.41 -14.74
CA PRO A 95 9.96 -21.15 -15.74
C PRO A 95 8.61 -20.45 -16.01
N LEU A 96 8.63 -19.30 -16.71
CA LEU A 96 7.46 -18.44 -16.93
C LEU A 96 6.35 -19.07 -17.78
N ASP A 97 6.62 -20.18 -18.45
CA ASP A 97 5.68 -20.98 -19.23
C ASP A 97 4.99 -22.09 -18.42
N GLU A 98 5.40 -22.26 -17.16
CA GLU A 98 4.82 -23.21 -16.22
C GLU A 98 3.94 -22.49 -15.18
N LEU A 99 2.73 -23.01 -14.96
CA LEU A 99 1.89 -22.50 -13.86
C LEU A 99 2.46 -22.93 -12.51
N PRO A 100 2.42 -22.06 -11.48
CA PRO A 100 1.71 -20.79 -11.39
C PRO A 100 2.55 -19.54 -11.74
N TYR A 101 3.67 -19.65 -12.39
CA TYR A 101 4.53 -18.49 -12.67
C TYR A 101 3.87 -17.49 -13.61
N GLY A 102 4.03 -16.21 -13.28
CA GLY A 102 3.67 -15.06 -14.10
C GLY A 102 4.91 -14.32 -14.60
N GLN A 103 4.71 -13.14 -15.15
CA GLN A 103 5.76 -12.30 -15.70
C GLN A 103 6.33 -11.34 -14.62
N PRO A 104 7.56 -10.85 -14.79
CA PRO A 104 8.09 -9.73 -14.01
C PRO A 104 7.18 -8.49 -14.07
N PRO A 105 7.33 -7.55 -13.11
CA PRO A 105 6.63 -6.26 -13.18
C PRO A 105 6.87 -5.56 -14.52
N ILE A 106 5.87 -4.82 -14.97
CA ILE A 106 5.97 -3.98 -16.17
C ILE A 106 6.96 -2.84 -15.89
N MET A 107 7.85 -2.57 -16.85
CA MET A 107 8.90 -1.57 -16.71
C MET A 107 8.48 -0.22 -17.32
N LEU A 108 9.06 0.88 -16.83
CA LEU A 108 8.77 2.22 -17.37
C LEU A 108 9.14 2.35 -18.84
N CYS A 109 10.29 1.78 -19.25
CA CYS A 109 10.71 1.78 -20.65
C CYS A 109 9.74 1.04 -21.59
N GLU A 110 8.94 0.10 -21.07
CA GLU A 110 7.91 -0.60 -21.85
C GLU A 110 6.68 0.27 -22.12
N PHE A 111 6.29 1.13 -21.16
CA PHE A 111 5.18 2.08 -21.37
C PHE A 111 5.43 3.01 -22.57
N GLU A 112 6.64 3.57 -22.67
CA GLU A 112 7.05 4.45 -23.77
C GLU A 112 7.00 3.72 -25.13
N THR A 113 7.45 2.45 -25.15
CA THR A 113 7.48 1.63 -26.36
C THR A 113 6.08 1.27 -26.84
N VAL A 114 5.15 0.97 -25.93
CA VAL A 114 3.76 0.58 -26.25
C VAL A 114 3.02 1.68 -27.01
N GLU A 115 3.16 2.93 -26.59
CA GLU A 115 2.48 4.06 -27.25
C GLU A 115 2.88 4.14 -28.72
N GLY A 116 4.18 4.11 -29.02
CA GLY A 116 4.70 4.11 -30.39
C GLY A 116 4.25 2.90 -31.22
N THR A 117 4.25 1.72 -30.60
CA THR A 117 3.82 0.46 -31.25
C THR A 117 2.35 0.53 -31.64
N VAL A 118 1.46 0.96 -30.75
CA VAL A 118 0.03 1.05 -30.99
C VAL A 118 -0.28 2.10 -32.07
N LYS A 119 0.29 3.31 -31.96
CA LYS A 119 0.08 4.40 -32.91
C LYS A 119 0.58 4.10 -34.32
N SER A 120 1.46 3.12 -34.49
CA SER A 120 1.98 2.68 -35.80
C SER A 120 1.19 1.52 -36.43
N ASP A 121 0.28 0.86 -35.69
CA ASP A 121 -0.50 -0.28 -36.22
C ASP A 121 -1.64 0.21 -37.14
N PRO A 122 -1.67 -0.18 -38.42
CA PRO A 122 -2.69 0.28 -39.35
C PRO A 122 -4.11 -0.18 -39.00
N ARG A 123 -4.26 -1.32 -38.30
CA ARG A 123 -5.57 -1.82 -37.84
C ARG A 123 -6.12 -0.90 -36.75
N TRP A 124 -5.27 -0.51 -35.78
CA TRP A 124 -5.64 0.42 -34.71
C TRP A 124 -5.99 1.81 -35.27
N ILE A 125 -5.18 2.33 -36.21
CA ILE A 125 -5.45 3.59 -36.92
C ILE A 125 -6.83 3.54 -37.58
N ALA A 126 -7.14 2.45 -38.27
CA ALA A 126 -8.44 2.28 -38.93
C ALA A 126 -9.58 2.24 -37.90
N ALA A 127 -9.39 1.56 -36.74
CA ALA A 127 -10.38 1.43 -35.69
C ALA A 127 -10.70 2.78 -35.00
N VAL A 128 -9.69 3.59 -34.68
CA VAL A 128 -9.91 4.91 -34.08
C VAL A 128 -10.55 5.89 -35.06
N LYS A 129 -10.19 5.82 -36.35
CA LYS A 129 -10.82 6.63 -37.41
C LYS A 129 -12.30 6.36 -37.56
N LYS A 130 -12.77 5.11 -37.42
CA LYS A 130 -14.22 4.79 -37.35
C LYS A 130 -14.93 5.55 -36.25
N ARG A 131 -14.23 5.95 -35.18
CA ARG A 131 -14.75 6.69 -34.00
C ARG A 131 -14.58 8.20 -34.13
N GLY A 132 -14.28 8.68 -35.34
CA GLY A 132 -14.18 10.09 -35.68
C GLY A 132 -12.83 10.75 -35.33
N ILE A 133 -11.81 9.97 -35.09
CA ILE A 133 -10.44 10.46 -34.90
C ILE A 133 -9.81 10.75 -36.26
N THR A 134 -9.18 11.90 -36.39
CA THR A 134 -8.50 12.34 -37.63
C THR A 134 -7.01 11.99 -37.60
N ASP A 135 -6.34 12.12 -38.73
CA ASP A 135 -4.88 11.95 -38.77
C ASP A 135 -4.13 12.99 -37.93
N GLU A 136 -4.70 14.17 -37.76
CA GLU A 136 -4.16 15.25 -36.94
C GLU A 136 -4.31 14.96 -35.43
N ASP A 137 -5.34 14.20 -35.04
CA ASP A 137 -5.56 13.80 -33.64
C ASP A 137 -4.59 12.69 -33.18
N ILE A 138 -4.20 11.75 -34.08
CA ILE A 138 -3.45 10.55 -33.72
C ILE A 138 -2.18 10.84 -32.87
N PRO A 139 -1.34 11.83 -33.17
CA PRO A 139 -0.18 12.15 -32.34
C PRO A 139 -0.54 12.58 -30.92
N LEU A 140 -1.73 13.16 -30.71
CA LEU A 140 -2.20 13.67 -29.42
C LEU A 140 -2.90 12.62 -28.56
N LEU A 141 -3.30 11.47 -29.14
CA LEU A 141 -3.97 10.43 -28.39
C LEU A 141 -3.08 9.96 -27.23
N GLN A 142 -3.67 9.78 -26.07
CA GLN A 142 -3.08 9.11 -24.93
C GLN A 142 -3.33 7.60 -25.06
N ILE A 143 -2.30 6.81 -24.88
CA ILE A 143 -2.36 5.35 -24.89
C ILE A 143 -1.92 4.86 -23.52
N ASP A 144 -2.83 4.24 -22.78
CA ASP A 144 -2.53 3.69 -21.46
C ASP A 144 -2.39 2.18 -21.54
N PRO A 145 -1.18 1.63 -21.39
CA PRO A 145 -0.97 0.20 -21.23
C PRO A 145 -1.28 -0.24 -19.81
N PHE A 146 -2.07 -1.31 -19.70
CA PHE A 146 -2.38 -1.97 -18.44
C PHE A 146 -1.91 -3.43 -18.47
N SER A 147 -1.67 -3.98 -17.28
CA SER A 147 -1.53 -5.43 -17.14
C SER A 147 -2.76 -6.14 -17.71
N SER A 148 -2.52 -7.19 -18.49
CA SER A 148 -3.57 -7.82 -19.31
C SER A 148 -4.56 -8.67 -18.53
N GLY A 149 -4.30 -8.98 -17.25
CA GLY A 149 -4.95 -10.09 -16.58
C GLY A 149 -4.50 -11.44 -17.16
N TYR A 150 -5.26 -12.50 -16.89
CA TYR A 150 -5.04 -13.83 -17.46
C TYR A 150 -6.39 -14.52 -17.68
N PHE A 151 -6.69 -14.92 -18.91
CA PHE A 151 -7.97 -15.54 -19.30
C PHE A 151 -7.77 -16.88 -20.04
N GLY A 152 -6.53 -17.37 -20.14
CA GLY A 152 -6.19 -18.65 -20.77
C GLY A 152 -6.10 -18.57 -22.29
N GLY A 153 -5.98 -17.37 -22.87
CA GLY A 153 -5.80 -17.17 -24.30
C GLY A 153 -4.43 -17.67 -24.79
N GLU A 154 -4.33 -18.06 -26.07
CA GLU A 154 -3.07 -18.54 -26.66
C GLU A 154 -1.94 -17.51 -26.59
N PHE A 155 -2.28 -16.21 -26.61
CA PHE A 155 -1.31 -15.12 -26.52
C PHE A 155 -0.94 -14.72 -25.08
N GLU A 156 -1.50 -15.37 -24.05
CA GLU A 156 -1.26 -15.03 -22.65
C GLU A 156 -0.23 -15.96 -22.00
N LYS A 157 -0.34 -17.27 -22.24
CA LYS A 157 0.49 -18.26 -21.56
C LYS A 157 1.99 -18.06 -21.86
N GLY A 158 2.79 -17.79 -20.82
CA GLY A 158 4.22 -17.59 -20.93
C GLY A 158 4.62 -16.34 -21.76
N LYS A 159 3.67 -15.46 -22.08
CA LYS A 159 3.89 -14.24 -22.86
C LYS A 159 3.93 -13.01 -21.98
N ARG A 160 4.74 -12.04 -22.40
CA ARG A 160 4.80 -10.72 -21.77
C ARG A 160 3.96 -9.74 -22.56
N ILE A 161 2.70 -9.55 -22.12
CA ILE A 161 1.71 -8.75 -22.84
C ILE A 161 1.08 -7.69 -21.95
N VAL A 162 0.62 -6.62 -22.59
CA VAL A 162 -0.23 -5.58 -22.01
C VAL A 162 -1.44 -5.34 -22.90
N ARG A 163 -2.51 -4.80 -22.32
CA ARG A 163 -3.67 -4.28 -23.04
C ARG A 163 -3.65 -2.77 -22.99
N ALA A 164 -3.74 -2.12 -24.14
CA ALA A 164 -3.68 -0.68 -24.27
C ALA A 164 -5.04 -0.11 -24.67
N VAL A 165 -5.54 0.81 -23.86
CA VAL A 165 -6.73 1.62 -24.13
C VAL A 165 -6.33 3.01 -24.61
N SER A 166 -7.24 3.71 -25.27
CA SER A 166 -6.95 4.97 -25.94
C SER A 166 -7.91 6.08 -25.48
N TYR A 167 -7.37 7.28 -25.35
CA TYR A 167 -8.13 8.48 -24.98
C TYR A 167 -7.80 9.61 -25.98
N TRP A 168 -8.80 10.37 -26.37
CA TRP A 168 -8.61 11.54 -27.19
C TRP A 168 -8.17 12.74 -26.33
N ARG A 169 -7.29 13.58 -26.85
CA ARG A 169 -6.89 14.86 -26.27
C ARG A 169 -6.90 15.94 -27.34
N GLU A 170 -7.41 17.11 -27.02
CA GLU A 170 -7.32 18.26 -27.90
C GLU A 170 -5.88 18.82 -28.01
N ASN A 171 -5.15 18.68 -26.89
CA ASN A 171 -3.74 19.07 -26.77
C ASN A 171 -3.06 18.25 -25.66
N VAL A 172 -1.73 18.35 -25.52
CA VAL A 172 -0.94 17.54 -24.57
C VAL A 172 -1.27 17.76 -23.09
N ARG A 173 -1.93 18.87 -22.75
CA ARG A 173 -2.33 19.20 -21.36
C ARG A 173 -3.78 18.83 -21.06
N ASP A 174 -4.52 18.31 -22.03
CA ASP A 174 -5.91 17.93 -21.86
C ASP A 174 -6.02 16.63 -21.05
N ASN A 175 -7.07 16.54 -20.21
CA ASN A 175 -7.36 15.34 -19.43
C ASN A 175 -7.94 14.24 -20.34
N GLY A 176 -7.12 13.30 -20.77
CA GLY A 176 -7.56 12.20 -21.63
C GLY A 176 -8.68 11.36 -21.04
N TYR A 177 -8.76 11.20 -19.73
CA TYR A 177 -9.81 10.43 -19.06
C TYR A 177 -11.22 11.07 -19.18
N ALA A 178 -11.30 12.32 -19.64
CA ALA A 178 -12.58 12.93 -20.05
C ALA A 178 -13.06 12.44 -21.42
N HIS A 179 -12.22 11.76 -22.20
CA HIS A 179 -12.41 11.49 -23.61
C HIS A 179 -12.07 10.03 -23.99
N PRO A 180 -12.62 9.01 -23.28
CA PRO A 180 -12.31 7.61 -23.58
C PRO A 180 -12.80 7.21 -24.98
N ILE A 181 -12.02 6.36 -25.67
CA ILE A 181 -12.35 5.77 -26.96
C ILE A 181 -12.77 4.32 -26.71
N GLU A 182 -14.10 4.08 -26.80
CA GLU A 182 -14.67 2.78 -26.51
C GLU A 182 -14.53 1.78 -27.65
N GLY A 183 -14.40 0.50 -27.26
CA GLY A 183 -14.39 -0.65 -28.17
C GLY A 183 -13.11 -0.74 -29.01
N VAL A 184 -12.01 -0.07 -28.61
CA VAL A 184 -10.69 -0.23 -29.21
C VAL A 184 -9.69 -0.58 -28.15
N VAL A 185 -9.21 -1.84 -28.15
CA VAL A 185 -8.18 -2.31 -27.22
C VAL A 185 -7.10 -3.05 -27.97
N ALA A 186 -5.88 -2.55 -27.93
CA ALA A 186 -4.73 -3.21 -28.54
C ALA A 186 -4.04 -4.14 -27.52
N VAL A 187 -3.75 -5.38 -27.91
CA VAL A 187 -2.95 -6.31 -27.15
C VAL A 187 -1.53 -6.27 -27.71
N VAL A 188 -0.57 -5.84 -26.90
CA VAL A 188 0.83 -5.64 -27.31
C VAL A 188 1.71 -6.68 -26.65
N ASP A 189 2.48 -7.41 -27.44
CA ASP A 189 3.57 -8.27 -26.99
C ASP A 189 4.82 -7.39 -26.79
N LEU A 190 5.27 -7.28 -25.53
CA LEU A 190 6.37 -6.41 -25.13
C LEU A 190 7.74 -6.93 -25.54
N ILE A 191 7.86 -8.23 -25.90
CA ILE A 191 9.13 -8.80 -26.39
C ILE A 191 9.31 -8.53 -27.87
N THR A 192 8.22 -8.68 -28.65
CA THR A 192 8.27 -8.47 -30.09
C THR A 192 7.96 -7.03 -30.50
N ASN A 193 7.45 -6.20 -29.57
CA ASN A 193 6.95 -4.85 -29.80
C ASN A 193 5.93 -4.81 -30.95
N ARG A 194 4.91 -5.69 -30.89
CA ARG A 194 3.87 -5.78 -31.92
C ARG A 194 2.49 -5.85 -31.29
N VAL A 195 1.51 -5.27 -31.98
CA VAL A 195 0.10 -5.50 -31.69
C VAL A 195 -0.25 -6.91 -32.18
N VAL A 196 -0.41 -7.84 -31.23
CA VAL A 196 -0.69 -9.27 -31.51
C VAL A 196 -2.18 -9.54 -31.66
N ASP A 197 -3.04 -8.73 -31.00
CA ASP A 197 -4.49 -8.79 -31.12
C ASP A 197 -5.09 -7.38 -31.01
N LEU A 198 -6.24 -7.17 -31.60
CA LEU A 198 -6.93 -5.89 -31.58
C LEU A 198 -8.45 -6.10 -31.49
N VAL A 199 -9.04 -5.58 -30.42
CA VAL A 199 -10.48 -5.41 -30.35
C VAL A 199 -10.88 -4.17 -31.13
N ASP A 200 -11.87 -4.31 -32.02
CA ASP A 200 -12.49 -3.22 -32.77
C ASP A 200 -14.01 -3.50 -32.84
N ASP A 201 -14.72 -3.08 -31.79
CA ASP A 201 -16.15 -3.34 -31.66
C ASP A 201 -16.95 -2.68 -32.81
N GLU A 202 -17.97 -3.39 -33.31
CA GLU A 202 -18.86 -2.88 -34.33
C GLU A 202 -19.71 -1.71 -33.81
N LYS A 203 -20.03 -1.70 -32.51
CA LYS A 203 -20.81 -0.63 -31.87
C LYS A 203 -19.92 0.57 -31.62
N ILE A 204 -20.11 1.62 -32.38
CA ILE A 204 -19.41 2.88 -32.24
C ILE A 204 -20.12 3.78 -31.25
N ILE A 205 -19.40 4.18 -30.17
CA ILE A 205 -19.84 5.18 -29.20
C ILE A 205 -19.05 6.46 -29.49
N PRO A 206 -19.70 7.61 -29.65
CA PRO A 206 -19.02 8.87 -29.89
C PRO A 206 -18.09 9.23 -28.73
N VAL A 207 -16.90 9.69 -29.05
CA VAL A 207 -15.93 10.17 -28.04
C VAL A 207 -16.49 11.42 -27.36
N PRO A 208 -16.61 11.45 -26.02
CA PRO A 208 -17.00 12.67 -25.30
C PRO A 208 -16.02 13.80 -25.59
N LYS A 209 -16.52 15.03 -25.81
CA LYS A 209 -15.70 16.20 -26.16
C LYS A 209 -15.73 17.31 -25.11
N LYS A 210 -16.47 17.13 -24.02
CA LYS A 210 -16.57 18.10 -22.94
C LYS A 210 -15.29 18.12 -22.10
N LYS A 211 -14.61 19.25 -22.07
CA LYS A 211 -13.35 19.42 -21.31
C LYS A 211 -13.59 19.30 -19.82
N ARG A 212 -12.74 18.54 -19.16
CA ARG A 212 -12.73 18.33 -17.69
C ARG A 212 -11.31 18.28 -17.17
N ASN A 213 -10.63 19.42 -17.36
CA ASN A 213 -9.30 19.62 -16.82
C ASN A 213 -9.35 19.97 -15.33
N TYR A 214 -8.27 19.71 -14.61
CA TYR A 214 -8.16 19.91 -13.16
C TYR A 214 -6.98 20.81 -12.78
N GLY A 215 -6.22 21.30 -13.75
CA GLY A 215 -5.14 22.24 -13.50
C GLY A 215 -5.64 23.54 -12.85
N ARG A 216 -4.81 24.18 -12.04
CA ARG A 216 -5.14 25.40 -11.30
C ARG A 216 -5.72 26.50 -12.18
N GLU A 217 -5.26 26.57 -13.42
CA GLU A 217 -5.75 27.52 -14.43
C GLU A 217 -7.20 27.30 -14.86
N THR A 218 -7.75 26.11 -14.61
CA THR A 218 -9.16 25.78 -14.93
C THR A 218 -10.12 26.45 -13.94
N PHE A 219 -9.65 26.77 -12.74
CA PHE A 219 -10.43 27.36 -11.67
C PHE A 219 -9.85 28.73 -11.26
N PRO A 220 -10.03 29.78 -12.08
CA PRO A 220 -9.43 31.10 -11.84
C PRO A 220 -9.99 31.77 -10.57
N GLU A 221 -11.25 31.48 -10.22
CA GLU A 221 -11.87 31.95 -8.99
C GLU A 221 -11.78 30.88 -7.90
N GLN A 222 -10.92 31.10 -6.92
CA GLN A 222 -10.79 30.25 -5.73
C GLN A 222 -11.63 30.83 -4.59
N ARG A 223 -11.97 29.99 -3.60
CA ARG A 223 -12.68 30.43 -2.40
C ARG A 223 -11.87 31.49 -1.67
N PRO A 224 -12.38 32.73 -1.48
CA PRO A 224 -11.61 33.82 -0.92
C PRO A 224 -11.54 33.79 0.62
N ASP A 225 -12.39 33.03 1.27
CA ASP A 225 -12.61 32.98 2.71
C ASP A 225 -11.80 31.88 3.44
N LEU A 226 -10.99 31.12 2.70
CA LEU A 226 -10.11 30.12 3.30
C LEU A 226 -8.81 30.79 3.79
N THR A 227 -8.66 30.90 5.11
CA THR A 227 -7.44 31.42 5.73
C THR A 227 -6.40 30.31 5.96
N PRO A 228 -5.09 30.63 5.86
CA PRO A 228 -4.02 29.68 6.08
C PRO A 228 -4.03 29.09 7.50
N LEU A 229 -3.79 27.78 7.61
CA LEU A 229 -3.50 27.08 8.86
C LEU A 229 -2.01 26.73 8.89
N HIS A 230 -1.31 27.13 9.96
CA HIS A 230 0.10 26.83 10.15
C HIS A 230 0.28 25.87 11.32
N ILE A 231 1.09 24.84 11.13
CA ILE A 231 1.53 23.90 12.17
C ILE A 231 2.98 24.23 12.49
N VAL A 232 3.25 24.67 13.71
CA VAL A 232 4.57 25.14 14.13
C VAL A 232 5.01 24.45 15.40
N GLN A 233 6.24 23.93 15.41
CA GLN A 233 6.92 23.36 16.57
C GLN A 233 8.22 24.17 16.84
N PRO A 234 8.16 25.28 17.61
CA PRO A 234 9.28 26.21 17.76
C PRO A 234 10.51 25.59 18.40
N GLN A 235 10.33 24.49 19.17
CA GLN A 235 11.42 23.76 19.83
C GLN A 235 11.88 22.53 19.02
N GLY A 236 11.35 22.37 17.80
CA GLY A 236 11.57 21.17 16.98
C GLY A 236 10.63 20.02 17.28
N PRO A 237 10.73 18.91 16.50
CA PRO A 237 9.91 17.72 16.69
C PRO A 237 10.39 16.90 17.88
N SER A 238 9.50 16.01 18.39
CA SER A 238 9.83 15.09 19.49
C SER A 238 10.46 13.77 19.01
N PHE A 239 10.75 13.62 17.73
CA PHE A 239 11.46 12.47 17.19
C PHE A 239 12.94 12.79 16.92
N THR A 240 13.74 11.72 16.90
CA THR A 240 15.14 11.76 16.44
C THR A 240 15.34 10.72 15.34
N VAL A 241 16.22 11.04 14.40
CA VAL A 241 16.57 10.16 13.27
C VAL A 241 18.08 9.96 13.24
N ASP A 242 18.50 8.68 13.20
CA ASP A 242 19.90 8.29 13.00
C ASP A 242 19.95 7.31 11.81
N GLY A 243 20.31 7.83 10.66
CA GLY A 243 20.19 7.11 9.40
C GLY A 243 18.75 6.69 9.11
N TRP A 244 18.49 5.40 9.13
CA TRP A 244 17.17 4.81 8.94
C TRP A 244 16.47 4.45 10.26
N LYS A 245 17.12 4.65 11.42
CA LYS A 245 16.55 4.42 12.74
C LYS A 245 15.82 5.66 13.22
N VAL A 246 14.61 5.46 13.76
CA VAL A 246 13.76 6.51 14.34
C VAL A 246 13.48 6.17 15.81
N GLU A 247 13.59 7.17 16.65
CA GLU A 247 13.06 7.14 18.02
C GLU A 247 12.04 8.28 18.19
N TRP A 248 10.88 7.98 18.71
CA TRP A 248 9.84 8.96 19.01
C TRP A 248 9.17 8.63 20.34
N GLN A 249 9.42 9.45 21.36
CA GLN A 249 8.91 9.20 22.71
C GLN A 249 9.27 7.77 23.19
N ASN A 250 8.27 6.90 23.38
CA ASN A 250 8.52 5.50 23.75
C ASN A 250 8.75 4.56 22.56
N TRP A 251 8.49 5.00 21.32
CA TRP A 251 8.67 4.19 20.12
C TRP A 251 10.11 4.16 19.63
N SER A 252 10.50 3.00 19.12
CA SER A 252 11.75 2.80 18.37
C SER A 252 11.47 1.87 17.20
N PHE A 253 11.94 2.24 16.01
CA PHE A 253 11.76 1.45 14.77
C PHE A 253 12.80 1.86 13.71
N ARG A 254 12.83 1.12 12.61
CA ARG A 254 13.60 1.48 11.43
C ARG A 254 12.69 1.65 10.23
N VAL A 255 13.02 2.62 9.38
CA VAL A 255 12.38 2.85 8.09
C VAL A 255 13.14 2.08 7.03
N GLY A 256 12.43 1.41 6.15
CA GLY A 256 12.95 0.74 4.97
C GLY A 256 12.12 1.08 3.75
N PHE A 257 12.61 0.68 2.58
CA PHE A 257 11.91 0.90 1.33
C PHE A 257 12.26 -0.19 0.32
N THR A 258 11.24 -0.69 -0.39
CA THR A 258 11.45 -1.66 -1.48
C THR A 258 10.78 -1.19 -2.77
N PRO A 259 11.29 -1.58 -3.95
CA PRO A 259 10.67 -1.22 -5.23
C PRO A 259 9.22 -1.69 -5.37
N ARG A 260 8.85 -2.81 -4.76
CA ARG A 260 7.51 -3.38 -4.85
C ARG A 260 6.53 -2.81 -3.84
N GLU A 261 6.93 -2.73 -2.58
CA GLU A 261 6.02 -2.40 -1.46
C GLU A 261 6.01 -0.89 -1.15
N GLY A 262 7.06 -0.16 -1.55
CA GLY A 262 7.32 1.19 -1.04
C GLY A 262 7.83 1.15 0.40
N LEU A 263 7.20 1.91 1.27
CA LEU A 263 7.55 2.05 2.69
C LEU A 263 7.41 0.73 3.45
N VAL A 264 8.47 0.38 4.18
CA VAL A 264 8.53 -0.76 5.10
C VAL A 264 8.95 -0.25 6.49
N LEU A 265 8.30 -0.76 7.53
CA LEU A 265 8.70 -0.51 8.92
C LEU A 265 9.30 -1.78 9.51
N HIS A 266 10.46 -1.65 10.14
CA HIS A 266 11.17 -2.76 10.76
C HIS A 266 11.34 -2.54 12.27
N GLU A 267 11.37 -3.63 13.03
CA GLU A 267 11.70 -3.65 14.45
C GLU A 267 10.90 -2.65 15.30
N LEU A 268 9.59 -2.54 15.01
CA LEU A 268 8.72 -1.68 15.81
C LEU A 268 8.62 -2.21 17.23
N GLY A 269 9.11 -1.42 18.17
CA GLY A 269 9.06 -1.71 19.58
C GLY A 269 8.71 -0.46 20.39
N ILE A 270 8.29 -0.69 21.62
CA ILE A 270 7.89 0.38 22.54
C ILE A 270 8.58 0.22 23.88
N LYS A 271 9.17 1.29 24.40
CA LYS A 271 9.82 1.32 25.72
C LYS A 271 8.75 1.26 26.82
N ASP A 272 8.85 0.27 27.67
CA ASP A 272 7.98 0.07 28.84
C ASP A 272 8.82 -0.43 30.00
N GLN A 273 8.71 0.22 31.16
CA GLN A 273 9.45 -0.11 32.38
C GLN A 273 10.98 -0.25 32.16
N GLY A 274 11.55 0.64 31.37
CA GLY A 274 12.98 0.73 31.10
C GLY A 274 13.54 -0.26 30.08
N ARG A 275 12.72 -1.07 29.42
CA ARG A 275 13.12 -1.99 28.35
C ARG A 275 12.34 -1.72 27.06
N LEU A 276 12.97 -1.94 25.92
CA LEU A 276 12.31 -1.97 24.62
C LEU A 276 11.61 -3.32 24.47
N ARG A 277 10.29 -3.29 24.28
CA ARG A 277 9.45 -4.45 24.04
C ARG A 277 9.07 -4.49 22.56
N PRO A 278 9.45 -5.53 21.81
CA PRO A 278 9.12 -5.66 20.41
C PRO A 278 7.61 -5.91 20.23
N VAL A 279 7.07 -5.44 19.11
CA VAL A 279 5.65 -5.61 18.74
C VAL A 279 5.53 -6.20 17.33
N VAL A 280 6.20 -5.58 16.35
CA VAL A 280 6.18 -6.02 14.94
C VAL A 280 7.60 -6.00 14.41
N PHE A 281 8.06 -7.12 13.87
CA PHE A 281 9.39 -7.23 13.27
C PHE A 281 9.45 -6.51 11.91
N ARG A 282 8.42 -6.72 11.06
CA ARG A 282 8.33 -6.10 9.73
C ARG A 282 6.87 -5.84 9.36
N ALA A 283 6.56 -4.64 8.89
CA ALA A 283 5.24 -4.23 8.44
C ALA A 283 5.31 -3.53 7.10
N SER A 284 4.44 -3.91 6.15
CA SER A 284 4.33 -3.30 4.83
C SER A 284 2.97 -3.59 4.18
N VAL A 285 2.64 -2.85 3.12
CA VAL A 285 1.56 -3.22 2.17
C VAL A 285 2.20 -4.05 1.07
N THR A 286 1.87 -5.34 1.00
CA THR A 286 2.57 -6.29 0.13
C THR A 286 1.89 -6.49 -1.21
N GLU A 287 0.62 -6.18 -1.30
CA GLU A 287 -0.14 -6.30 -2.55
C GLU A 287 -1.39 -5.44 -2.52
N MET A 288 -1.87 -5.12 -3.70
CA MET A 288 -3.20 -4.59 -3.92
C MET A 288 -3.76 -5.12 -5.22
N VAL A 289 -5.09 -5.19 -5.31
CA VAL A 289 -5.79 -5.57 -6.55
C VAL A 289 -7.02 -4.70 -6.75
N VAL A 290 -7.22 -4.26 -8.00
CA VAL A 290 -8.31 -3.36 -8.40
C VAL A 290 -9.16 -4.02 -9.49
N PRO A 291 -10.13 -4.89 -9.13
CA PRO A 291 -11.04 -5.51 -10.09
C PRO A 291 -12.18 -4.56 -10.48
N TYR A 292 -12.45 -4.47 -11.78
CA TYR A 292 -13.53 -3.68 -12.37
C TYR A 292 -14.75 -4.56 -12.66
N ALA A 293 -15.96 -4.02 -12.41
CA ALA A 293 -17.23 -4.74 -12.55
C ALA A 293 -17.92 -4.46 -13.89
N ASP A 294 -17.18 -4.14 -14.94
CA ASP A 294 -17.69 -3.83 -16.27
C ASP A 294 -17.28 -4.93 -17.27
N PRO A 295 -18.21 -5.64 -17.90
CA PRO A 295 -17.93 -6.72 -18.85
C PRO A 295 -17.60 -6.24 -20.27
N THR A 296 -17.51 -4.94 -20.52
CA THR A 296 -17.20 -4.41 -21.85
C THR A 296 -15.74 -4.65 -22.25
N ALA A 297 -15.46 -4.53 -23.53
CA ALA A 297 -14.12 -4.79 -24.08
C ALA A 297 -13.03 -3.94 -23.44
N ASN A 298 -13.35 -2.70 -23.04
CA ASN A 298 -12.38 -1.80 -22.42
C ASN A 298 -12.07 -2.14 -20.96
N HIS A 299 -12.90 -2.94 -20.26
CA HIS A 299 -12.83 -3.04 -18.80
C HIS A 299 -12.82 -4.47 -18.23
N TYR A 300 -13.40 -5.50 -18.87
CA TYR A 300 -13.60 -6.84 -18.30
C TYR A 300 -12.32 -7.49 -17.78
N TRP A 301 -11.21 -7.15 -18.36
CA TRP A 301 -9.89 -7.69 -18.04
C TRP A 301 -9.13 -6.88 -16.99
N LYS A 302 -9.59 -5.65 -16.69
CA LYS A 302 -8.93 -4.80 -15.69
C LYS A 302 -9.07 -5.39 -14.29
N SER A 303 -7.94 -5.83 -13.76
CA SER A 303 -7.78 -6.34 -12.39
C SER A 303 -6.33 -6.14 -11.97
N ALA A 304 -5.89 -4.87 -11.92
CA ALA A 304 -4.50 -4.50 -11.71
C ALA A 304 -3.99 -4.88 -10.31
N PHE A 305 -2.81 -5.51 -10.25
CA PHE A 305 -2.07 -5.79 -9.03
C PHE A 305 -0.95 -4.76 -8.90
N ASP A 306 -1.29 -3.58 -8.38
CA ASP A 306 -0.44 -2.39 -8.49
C ASP A 306 0.93 -2.52 -7.81
N ALA A 307 1.04 -3.35 -6.76
CA ALA A 307 2.34 -3.67 -6.17
C ALA A 307 3.10 -4.70 -7.01
N GLY A 308 2.45 -5.83 -7.37
CA GLY A 308 3.13 -6.93 -8.04
C GLY A 308 3.35 -6.75 -9.53
N GLU A 309 2.46 -6.03 -10.22
CA GLU A 309 2.52 -5.82 -11.66
C GLU A 309 3.28 -4.55 -12.06
N TYR A 310 3.39 -3.54 -11.14
CA TYR A 310 4.06 -2.27 -11.42
C TYR A 310 5.12 -1.90 -10.38
N GLY A 311 4.83 -2.13 -9.09
CA GLY A 311 5.68 -1.76 -7.98
C GLY A 311 5.33 -0.40 -7.39
N LEU A 312 4.70 -0.38 -6.21
CA LEU A 312 4.34 0.87 -5.52
C LEU A 312 5.55 1.75 -5.21
N GLY A 313 6.67 1.13 -4.81
CA GLY A 313 7.90 1.87 -4.52
C GLY A 313 8.58 2.42 -5.78
N ARG A 314 8.49 1.74 -6.91
CA ARG A 314 9.02 2.26 -8.19
C ARG A 314 8.23 3.47 -8.69
N LEU A 315 6.96 3.57 -8.31
CA LEU A 315 6.03 4.63 -8.70
C LEU A 315 5.80 5.66 -7.57
N ALA A 316 6.66 5.64 -6.54
CA ALA A 316 6.55 6.59 -5.44
C ALA A 316 6.85 8.03 -5.90
N ASN A 317 6.12 8.97 -5.32
CA ASN A 317 6.24 10.39 -5.66
C ASN A 317 7.34 11.06 -4.84
N CYS A 318 7.97 12.09 -5.42
CA CYS A 318 8.77 13.06 -4.68
C CYS A 318 7.84 14.04 -4.00
N LEU A 319 7.74 13.97 -2.66
CA LEU A 319 6.80 14.77 -1.89
C LEU A 319 7.27 16.22 -1.74
N GLU A 320 6.33 17.17 -1.71
CA GLU A 320 6.61 18.61 -1.64
C GLU A 320 6.20 19.19 -0.28
N LEU A 321 7.14 19.96 0.30
CA LEU A 321 6.92 20.64 1.58
C LEU A 321 5.84 21.72 1.44
N GLY A 322 4.86 21.66 2.34
CA GLY A 322 3.81 22.68 2.43
C GLY A 322 2.58 22.39 1.58
N CYS A 323 2.59 21.33 0.76
CA CYS A 323 1.37 20.82 0.10
C CYS A 323 1.11 19.36 0.42
N ASP A 324 2.05 18.45 0.22
CA ASP A 324 1.87 17.04 0.59
C ASP A 324 2.00 16.81 2.10
N CYS A 325 2.84 17.59 2.77
CA CYS A 325 3.15 17.47 4.19
C CYS A 325 3.17 18.84 4.88
N LEU A 326 2.53 18.94 6.05
CA LEU A 326 2.46 20.17 6.85
C LEU A 326 3.15 19.96 8.21
N GLY A 327 3.84 21.02 8.70
CA GLY A 327 4.48 21.03 10.00
C GLY A 327 5.99 20.93 9.92
N HIS A 328 6.60 20.32 10.92
CA HIS A 328 8.04 20.08 11.01
C HIS A 328 8.37 18.71 10.41
N ILE A 329 8.87 18.71 9.17
CA ILE A 329 8.95 17.51 8.34
C ILE A 329 10.37 16.95 8.33
N HIS A 330 10.50 15.63 8.42
CA HIS A 330 11.68 14.88 8.01
C HIS A 330 11.35 14.04 6.77
N TYR A 331 12.12 14.22 5.71
CA TYR A 331 12.03 13.39 4.51
C TYR A 331 13.13 12.35 4.49
N PHE A 332 12.82 11.14 3.99
CA PHE A 332 13.83 10.16 3.63
C PHE A 332 13.98 10.16 2.11
N ASP A 333 15.21 10.39 1.67
CA ASP A 333 15.65 10.19 0.30
C ASP A 333 16.00 8.71 0.11
N VAL A 334 15.43 8.07 -0.91
CA VAL A 334 15.57 6.63 -1.11
C VAL A 334 16.50 6.32 -2.27
N PRO A 335 17.58 5.52 -2.07
CA PRO A 335 18.34 4.95 -3.17
C PRO A 335 17.49 3.94 -3.95
N ALA A 336 17.45 4.06 -5.26
CA ALA A 336 16.70 3.22 -6.17
C ALA A 336 17.52 2.88 -7.41
N ALA A 337 17.03 1.94 -8.23
CA ALA A 337 17.60 1.59 -9.52
C ALA A 337 16.57 1.81 -10.63
N ASP A 338 17.03 2.30 -11.77
CA ASP A 338 16.23 2.32 -13.00
C ASP A 338 16.19 0.92 -13.68
N ASP A 339 15.45 0.80 -14.78
CA ASP A 339 15.31 -0.46 -15.52
C ASP A 339 16.64 -0.95 -16.16
N LEU A 340 17.68 -0.10 -16.24
CA LEU A 340 19.03 -0.46 -16.68
C LEU A 340 19.94 -0.89 -15.51
N GLY A 341 19.42 -0.80 -14.29
CA GLY A 341 20.17 -1.05 -13.06
C GLY A 341 21.07 0.12 -12.66
N GLN A 342 20.84 1.33 -13.21
CA GLN A 342 21.58 2.52 -12.81
C GLN A 342 21.00 3.08 -11.52
N PRO A 343 21.85 3.34 -10.51
CA PRO A 343 21.38 3.89 -9.25
C PRO A 343 21.00 5.37 -9.37
N PHE A 344 19.94 5.76 -8.68
CA PHE A 344 19.52 7.16 -8.53
C PHE A 344 18.89 7.40 -7.16
N ILE A 345 18.75 8.67 -6.77
CA ILE A 345 18.04 9.04 -5.54
C ILE A 345 16.62 9.49 -5.87
N MET A 346 15.66 8.82 -5.27
CA MET A 346 14.28 9.27 -5.20
C MET A 346 14.16 10.25 -4.01
N LYS A 347 14.09 11.55 -4.33
CA LYS A 347 14.05 12.62 -3.33
C LYS A 347 12.71 12.65 -2.60
N ASN A 348 12.75 12.89 -1.28
CA ASN A 348 11.55 13.05 -0.47
C ASN A 348 10.54 11.90 -0.65
N ALA A 349 11.00 10.67 -0.84
CA ALA A 349 10.12 9.54 -1.14
C ALA A 349 9.24 9.15 0.06
N ILE A 350 9.72 9.40 1.30
CA ILE A 350 8.96 9.15 2.52
C ILE A 350 8.92 10.43 3.34
N CYS A 351 7.74 10.76 3.85
CA CYS A 351 7.50 11.89 4.75
C CYS A 351 7.28 11.38 6.17
N MET A 352 7.89 12.06 7.16
CA MET A 352 7.64 11.81 8.57
C MET A 352 7.44 13.13 9.32
N HIS A 353 6.39 13.19 10.15
CA HIS A 353 6.05 14.36 10.97
C HIS A 353 5.12 14.00 12.13
N GLU A 354 4.91 14.94 13.04
CA GLU A 354 3.96 14.81 14.13
C GLU A 354 2.66 15.54 13.81
N GLU A 355 1.54 14.97 14.28
CA GLU A 355 0.21 15.60 14.19
C GLU A 355 -0.47 15.64 15.55
N ASP A 356 -1.20 16.71 15.84
CA ASP A 356 -2.22 16.71 16.89
C ASP A 356 -3.42 15.88 16.44
N TYR A 357 -3.92 15.00 17.32
CA TYR A 357 -5.06 14.13 17.03
C TYR A 357 -6.19 14.26 18.06
N GLY A 358 -6.32 15.43 18.66
CA GLY A 358 -7.38 15.73 19.62
C GLY A 358 -7.09 15.19 21.02
N ILE A 359 -8.10 14.62 21.67
CA ILE A 359 -8.01 14.15 23.05
C ILE A 359 -7.59 12.67 23.08
N LEU A 360 -6.54 12.36 23.83
CA LEU A 360 -6.12 10.98 24.12
C LEU A 360 -6.91 10.37 25.27
N TRP A 361 -6.98 11.09 26.38
CA TRP A 361 -7.85 10.72 27.50
C TRP A 361 -8.26 11.96 28.31
N LYS A 362 -9.43 11.86 28.97
CA LYS A 362 -10.00 12.95 29.76
C LYS A 362 -10.89 12.39 30.85
N HIS A 363 -10.81 12.98 32.03
CA HIS A 363 -11.77 12.73 33.10
C HIS A 363 -12.00 13.99 33.93
N TYR A 364 -13.24 14.19 34.34
CA TYR A 364 -13.66 15.17 35.34
C TYR A 364 -14.39 14.46 36.46
N GLU A 365 -13.82 14.45 37.66
CA GLU A 365 -14.47 13.92 38.86
C GLU A 365 -15.20 15.05 39.60
N PHE A 366 -16.49 15.11 39.39
CA PHE A 366 -17.33 16.20 39.91
C PHE A 366 -17.40 16.26 41.48
N ARG A 367 -17.10 15.16 42.17
CA ARG A 367 -17.16 15.09 43.66
C ARG A 367 -15.98 15.79 44.32
N ASN A 368 -14.83 15.81 43.68
CA ASN A 368 -13.60 16.41 44.23
C ASN A 368 -13.00 17.51 43.33
N GLY A 369 -13.65 17.79 42.20
CA GLY A 369 -13.20 18.81 41.28
C GLY A 369 -11.94 18.49 40.48
N ILE A 370 -11.43 17.24 40.54
CA ILE A 370 -10.26 16.86 39.74
C ILE A 370 -10.64 16.82 38.27
N PHE A 371 -9.92 17.61 37.46
CA PHE A 371 -10.07 17.68 36.03
C PHE A 371 -8.71 17.40 35.39
N GLU A 372 -8.65 16.34 34.59
CA GLU A 372 -7.42 15.96 33.87
C GLU A 372 -7.71 15.70 32.39
N VAL A 373 -6.82 16.14 31.53
CA VAL A 373 -6.87 15.89 30.09
C VAL A 373 -5.46 15.72 29.53
N ARG A 374 -5.32 14.81 28.58
CA ARG A 374 -4.10 14.71 27.75
C ARG A 374 -4.50 14.70 26.28
N ARG A 375 -3.77 15.48 25.49
CA ARG A 375 -3.94 15.49 24.03
C ARG A 375 -3.28 14.27 23.43
N SER A 376 -3.84 13.82 22.30
CA SER A 376 -3.25 12.78 21.47
C SER A 376 -2.32 13.42 20.45
N ARG A 377 -1.09 12.94 20.44
CA ARG A 377 -0.13 13.21 19.36
C ARG A 377 0.17 11.89 18.65
N ARG A 378 0.30 11.93 17.33
CA ARG A 378 0.71 10.78 16.54
C ARG A 378 1.91 11.11 15.67
N LEU A 379 2.79 10.14 15.49
CA LEU A 379 3.85 10.19 14.48
C LEU A 379 3.30 9.60 13.19
N VAL A 380 3.46 10.32 12.10
CA VAL A 380 3.05 9.94 10.76
C VAL A 380 4.28 9.54 9.97
N ILE A 381 4.26 8.38 9.33
CA ILE A 381 5.26 7.94 8.35
C ILE A 381 4.50 7.54 7.10
N SER A 382 4.74 8.21 5.97
CA SER A 382 3.90 8.05 4.79
C SER A 382 4.68 8.17 3.48
N PHE A 383 4.12 7.58 2.42
CA PHE A 383 4.52 7.81 1.04
C PHE A 383 3.30 7.79 0.13
N PHE A 384 3.44 8.35 -1.07
CA PHE A 384 2.46 8.29 -2.14
C PHE A 384 3.00 7.55 -3.34
N ALA A 385 2.12 6.86 -4.07
CA ALA A 385 2.41 6.25 -5.36
C ALA A 385 1.32 6.62 -6.37
N THR A 386 1.73 7.03 -7.57
CA THR A 386 0.81 7.24 -8.69
C THR A 386 0.88 6.03 -9.61
N VAL A 387 -0.21 5.27 -9.67
CA VAL A 387 -0.31 4.07 -10.50
C VAL A 387 -1.32 4.33 -11.63
N GLY A 388 -0.82 4.69 -12.78
CA GLY A 388 -1.64 5.09 -13.92
C GLY A 388 -2.48 6.33 -13.61
N ASN A 389 -3.79 6.13 -13.45
CA ASN A 389 -4.75 7.21 -13.18
C ASN A 389 -5.03 7.44 -11.69
N TYR A 390 -4.68 6.49 -10.82
CA TYR A 390 -4.93 6.58 -9.37
C TYR A 390 -3.70 7.01 -8.58
N ASP A 391 -3.95 7.73 -7.50
CA ASP A 391 -2.97 8.11 -6.50
C ASP A 391 -3.31 7.46 -5.16
N TYR A 392 -2.33 6.76 -4.59
CA TYR A 392 -2.48 6.05 -3.33
C TYR A 392 -1.49 6.57 -2.30
N GLY A 393 -2.00 7.06 -1.16
CA GLY A 393 -1.19 7.42 -0.01
C GLY A 393 -1.26 6.33 1.06
N PHE A 394 -0.12 5.89 1.55
CA PHE A 394 -0.03 4.89 2.62
C PHE A 394 0.58 5.55 3.85
N TYR A 395 -0.22 5.61 4.92
CA TYR A 395 0.08 6.33 6.15
C TYR A 395 0.14 5.36 7.32
N TRP A 396 1.32 5.19 7.90
CA TRP A 396 1.49 4.56 9.19
C TRP A 396 1.44 5.61 10.27
N TYR A 397 0.61 5.38 11.28
CA TYR A 397 0.50 6.24 12.46
C TYR A 397 0.89 5.46 13.71
N LEU A 398 1.79 6.03 14.49
CA LEU A 398 2.14 5.54 15.82
C LEU A 398 1.59 6.50 16.86
N TYR A 399 0.91 5.95 17.86
CA TYR A 399 0.24 6.72 18.91
C TYR A 399 0.93 6.57 20.25
N GLN A 400 0.71 7.53 21.14
CA GLN A 400 1.29 7.56 22.49
C GLN A 400 0.74 6.48 23.42
N ASP A 401 -0.42 5.91 23.12
CA ASP A 401 -1.02 4.79 23.86
C ASP A 401 -0.52 3.41 23.39
N GLY A 402 0.43 3.36 22.47
CA GLY A 402 0.94 2.13 21.88
C GLY A 402 0.14 1.62 20.68
N THR A 403 -0.87 2.34 20.21
CA THR A 403 -1.64 2.00 19.00
C THR A 403 -0.78 2.20 17.75
N ILE A 404 -0.88 1.26 16.80
CA ILE A 404 -0.34 1.35 15.44
C ILE A 404 -1.54 1.36 14.48
N GLN A 405 -1.56 2.27 13.51
CA GLN A 405 -2.60 2.32 12.49
C GLN A 405 -1.97 2.37 11.11
N LEU A 406 -2.56 1.66 10.16
CA LEU A 406 -2.35 1.88 8.72
C LEU A 406 -3.63 2.47 8.13
N GLU A 407 -3.47 3.53 7.36
CA GLU A 407 -4.52 4.15 6.55
C GLU A 407 -4.04 4.26 5.11
N ALA A 408 -4.82 3.72 4.19
CA ALA A 408 -4.68 3.95 2.77
C ALA A 408 -5.62 5.09 2.35
N LYS A 409 -5.10 6.07 1.62
CA LYS A 409 -5.83 7.19 1.02
C LYS A 409 -5.87 6.99 -0.48
N LEU A 410 -7.08 6.95 -1.04
CA LEU A 410 -7.33 6.70 -2.45
C LEU A 410 -7.84 7.99 -3.08
N THR A 411 -7.16 8.47 -4.12
CA THR A 411 -7.52 9.68 -4.86
C THR A 411 -7.05 9.56 -6.33
N GLY A 412 -6.96 10.67 -7.05
CA GLY A 412 -6.56 10.69 -8.45
C GLY A 412 -7.74 10.71 -9.41
N ILE A 413 -7.59 10.16 -10.59
CA ILE A 413 -8.62 10.14 -11.64
C ILE A 413 -9.22 8.74 -11.73
N ILE A 414 -10.55 8.65 -11.75
CA ILE A 414 -11.25 7.38 -11.98
C ILE A 414 -11.07 6.91 -13.43
N GLN A 415 -11.10 5.59 -13.66
CA GLN A 415 -11.31 5.07 -15.02
C GLN A 415 -12.69 5.46 -15.53
N THR A 416 -12.77 5.79 -16.80
CA THR A 416 -14.01 6.28 -17.42
C THR A 416 -14.40 5.45 -18.63
N ALA A 417 -15.69 5.53 -18.98
CA ALA A 417 -16.27 4.90 -20.15
C ALA A 417 -17.14 5.91 -20.92
N ALA A 418 -17.04 5.95 -22.25
CA ALA A 418 -17.93 6.78 -23.05
C ALA A 418 -19.34 6.20 -23.09
N VAL A 419 -20.33 7.10 -22.96
CA VAL A 419 -21.76 6.76 -23.01
C VAL A 419 -22.43 7.55 -24.13
N ALA A 420 -23.27 6.89 -24.92
CA ALA A 420 -24.02 7.55 -25.99
C ALA A 420 -24.95 8.65 -25.41
N THR A 421 -25.17 9.70 -26.18
CA THR A 421 -26.03 10.83 -25.76
C THR A 421 -27.41 10.36 -25.32
N GLY A 422 -27.82 10.76 -24.11
CA GLY A 422 -29.07 10.33 -23.49
C GLY A 422 -29.08 8.89 -23.00
N GLY A 423 -27.96 8.18 -23.07
CA GLY A 423 -27.77 6.83 -22.53
C GLY A 423 -27.55 6.81 -21.04
N THR A 424 -27.54 5.60 -20.48
CA THR A 424 -27.16 5.30 -19.08
C THR A 424 -25.97 4.36 -19.08
N TYR A 425 -25.23 4.36 -17.98
CA TYR A 425 -24.11 3.45 -17.78
C TYR A 425 -24.50 2.35 -16.79
N PRO A 426 -24.76 1.11 -17.24
CA PRO A 426 -25.31 0.06 -16.37
C PRO A 426 -24.29 -0.59 -15.44
N TRP A 427 -22.97 -0.35 -15.64
CA TRP A 427 -21.88 -0.98 -14.93
C TRP A 427 -21.24 -0.07 -13.86
N GLY A 428 -21.89 1.06 -13.59
CA GLY A 428 -21.42 2.06 -12.62
C GLY A 428 -22.29 3.30 -12.59
N GLY A 429 -21.72 4.43 -12.22
CA GLY A 429 -22.42 5.72 -12.19
C GLY A 429 -22.11 6.58 -13.41
N MET A 430 -23.06 7.45 -13.77
CA MET A 430 -22.74 8.59 -14.65
C MET A 430 -21.94 9.61 -13.83
N VAL A 431 -20.80 10.03 -14.34
CA VAL A 431 -19.91 11.00 -13.67
C VAL A 431 -19.93 12.36 -14.37
N ASP A 432 -20.30 12.39 -15.64
CA ASP A 432 -20.57 13.61 -16.42
C ASP A 432 -21.50 13.28 -17.61
N ASP A 433 -21.84 14.31 -18.41
CA ASP A 433 -22.55 14.13 -19.68
C ASP A 433 -21.76 13.19 -20.60
N ASN A 434 -22.38 12.12 -21.06
CA ASN A 434 -21.79 11.11 -21.93
C ASN A 434 -20.57 10.37 -21.33
N LEU A 435 -20.40 10.40 -20.01
CA LEU A 435 -19.26 9.79 -19.34
C LEU A 435 -19.72 8.96 -18.13
N GLY A 436 -19.42 7.68 -18.14
CA GLY A 436 -19.61 6.76 -17.01
C GLY A 436 -18.31 6.49 -16.27
N GLY A 437 -18.44 6.13 -14.99
CA GLY A 437 -17.35 5.59 -14.18
C GLY A 437 -17.69 4.16 -13.78
N PRO A 438 -16.91 3.14 -14.19
CA PRO A 438 -17.17 1.75 -13.85
C PRO A 438 -17.05 1.53 -12.34
N THR A 439 -18.00 0.78 -11.76
CA THR A 439 -17.87 0.29 -10.38
C THR A 439 -16.68 -0.65 -10.29
N HIS A 440 -15.90 -0.52 -9.23
CA HIS A 440 -14.70 -1.34 -8.99
C HIS A 440 -14.42 -1.45 -7.50
N GLN A 441 -13.49 -2.34 -7.14
CA GLN A 441 -13.06 -2.52 -5.78
C GLN A 441 -11.55 -2.24 -5.69
N HIS A 442 -11.10 -1.70 -4.57
CA HIS A 442 -9.70 -1.62 -4.21
C HIS A 442 -9.46 -2.52 -3.02
N PHE A 443 -8.55 -3.47 -3.14
CA PHE A 443 -8.10 -4.29 -2.03
C PHE A 443 -6.63 -4.09 -1.80
N PHE A 444 -6.27 -3.94 -0.54
CA PHE A 444 -4.90 -3.88 -0.04
C PHE A 444 -4.65 -5.08 0.86
N ASN A 445 -3.41 -5.52 0.93
CA ASN A 445 -2.99 -6.52 1.91
C ASN A 445 -1.78 -6.01 2.70
N ALA A 446 -1.95 -5.88 4.00
CA ALA A 446 -0.86 -5.62 4.92
C ALA A 446 -0.27 -6.93 5.44
N ARG A 447 1.05 -7.04 5.40
CA ARG A 447 1.84 -8.13 5.98
C ARG A 447 2.49 -7.65 7.27
N LEU A 448 2.14 -8.30 8.37
CA LEU A 448 2.63 -7.98 9.70
C LEU A 448 3.38 -9.20 10.25
N HIS A 449 4.71 -9.20 10.15
CA HIS A 449 5.54 -10.20 10.78
C HIS A 449 5.64 -9.85 12.26
N MET A 450 4.88 -10.57 13.08
CA MET A 450 4.67 -10.23 14.47
C MET A 450 5.88 -10.57 15.33
N ASP A 451 6.06 -9.83 16.43
CA ASP A 451 7.15 -10.02 17.39
C ASP A 451 6.72 -9.58 18.80
N VAL A 452 5.52 -9.95 19.20
CA VAL A 452 4.90 -9.51 20.47
C VAL A 452 5.65 -10.09 21.66
N ASP A 453 6.49 -9.25 22.31
CA ASP A 453 7.41 -9.67 23.37
C ASP A 453 8.31 -10.88 22.98
N GLY A 454 8.66 -11.01 21.69
CA GLY A 454 9.47 -12.09 21.13
C GLY A 454 8.71 -12.89 20.06
N GLY A 455 9.44 -13.79 19.38
CA GLY A 455 8.97 -14.48 18.19
C GLY A 455 7.95 -15.60 18.40
N ASP A 456 7.77 -16.11 19.62
CA ASP A 456 6.85 -17.22 19.92
C ASP A 456 5.43 -16.70 20.18
N ASN A 457 4.67 -16.48 19.12
CA ASN A 457 3.36 -15.88 19.18
C ASN A 457 2.24 -16.86 18.88
N THR A 458 1.06 -16.58 19.42
CA THR A 458 -0.19 -17.29 19.19
C THR A 458 -1.28 -16.31 18.79
N VAL A 459 -2.06 -16.67 17.77
CA VAL A 459 -3.20 -15.86 17.33
C VAL A 459 -4.50 -16.46 17.85
N THR A 460 -5.33 -15.64 18.47
CA THR A 460 -6.66 -16.03 18.95
C THR A 460 -7.74 -15.16 18.33
N GLU A 461 -8.82 -15.80 17.90
CA GLU A 461 -10.04 -15.14 17.42
C GLU A 461 -11.03 -14.98 18.58
N HIS A 462 -11.64 -13.81 18.71
CA HIS A 462 -12.59 -13.48 19.75
C HIS A 462 -13.89 -12.96 19.16
N GLU A 463 -15.02 -13.41 19.72
CA GLU A 463 -16.37 -12.94 19.39
C GLU A 463 -17.19 -12.74 20.66
N PHE A 464 -18.11 -11.79 20.62
CA PHE A 464 -19.10 -11.59 21.69
C PHE A 464 -20.39 -12.30 21.31
N VAL A 465 -20.91 -13.10 22.23
CA VAL A 465 -22.15 -13.88 22.04
C VAL A 465 -23.10 -13.65 23.20
N PRO A 466 -24.39 -13.40 22.95
CA PRO A 466 -25.36 -13.26 24.03
C PRO A 466 -25.51 -14.57 24.77
N ARG A 467 -25.61 -14.50 26.12
CA ARG A 467 -25.94 -15.63 26.98
C ARG A 467 -27.43 -15.81 27.01
N PRO A 468 -27.96 -17.04 26.80
CA PRO A 468 -29.42 -17.30 26.99
C PRO A 468 -29.93 -16.91 28.36
N TRP A 469 -31.24 -16.61 28.46
CA TRP A 469 -31.92 -16.45 29.77
C TRP A 469 -31.67 -17.66 30.65
N GLY A 470 -31.43 -17.44 31.95
CA GLY A 470 -31.18 -18.49 32.95
C GLY A 470 -30.79 -17.90 34.29
N GLU A 471 -30.42 -18.76 35.25
CA GLU A 471 -29.96 -18.33 36.57
C GLU A 471 -28.76 -17.39 36.48
N ASP A 472 -27.84 -17.62 35.56
CA ASP A 472 -26.66 -16.79 35.32
C ASP A 472 -26.96 -15.54 34.47
N ASN A 473 -28.17 -15.43 33.94
CA ASN A 473 -28.61 -14.27 33.15
C ASN A 473 -30.09 -13.96 33.41
N PRO A 474 -30.44 -13.62 34.61
CA PRO A 474 -31.85 -13.41 35.00
C PRO A 474 -32.46 -12.14 34.42
N TYR A 475 -31.66 -11.24 33.87
CA TYR A 475 -32.10 -9.98 33.25
C TYR A 475 -31.88 -9.96 31.72
N GLY A 476 -31.33 -11.03 31.12
CA GLY A 476 -31.13 -11.13 29.69
C GLY A 476 -30.08 -10.20 29.10
N ASN A 477 -29.24 -9.58 29.92
CA ASN A 477 -28.23 -8.59 29.48
C ASN A 477 -26.77 -9.08 29.48
N VAL A 478 -26.56 -10.35 29.82
CA VAL A 478 -25.22 -10.96 29.88
C VAL A 478 -24.80 -11.43 28.48
N PHE A 479 -23.57 -11.16 28.11
CA PHE A 479 -22.90 -11.72 26.93
C PHE A 479 -21.52 -12.23 27.30
N ASP A 480 -21.07 -13.24 26.59
CA ASP A 480 -19.78 -13.91 26.79
C ASP A 480 -18.80 -13.57 25.66
N THR A 481 -17.51 -13.72 25.94
CA THR A 481 -16.48 -13.72 24.92
C THR A 481 -16.15 -15.16 24.54
N ARG A 482 -16.44 -15.55 23.31
CA ARG A 482 -15.99 -16.82 22.76
C ARG A 482 -14.58 -16.62 22.19
N THR A 483 -13.64 -17.45 22.60
CA THR A 483 -12.25 -17.42 22.14
C THR A 483 -11.89 -18.73 21.44
N ARG A 484 -11.25 -18.62 20.26
CA ARG A 484 -10.72 -19.76 19.50
C ARG A 484 -9.23 -19.52 19.23
N VAL A 485 -8.39 -20.47 19.62
CA VAL A 485 -6.97 -20.48 19.26
C VAL A 485 -6.84 -20.95 17.82
N LEU A 486 -6.10 -20.21 16.99
CA LEU A 486 -5.73 -20.65 15.64
C LEU A 486 -4.46 -21.50 15.77
N LYS A 487 -4.59 -22.81 15.53
CA LYS A 487 -3.49 -23.76 15.70
C LYS A 487 -2.76 -24.07 14.43
N ARG A 488 -3.48 -24.07 13.32
CA ARG A 488 -3.00 -24.40 11.99
C ARG A 488 -3.33 -23.27 11.01
N GLU A 489 -2.54 -23.15 9.98
CA GLU A 489 -2.75 -22.15 8.93
C GLU A 489 -4.15 -22.24 8.31
N LEU A 490 -4.68 -23.45 8.10
CA LEU A 490 -6.04 -23.65 7.57
C LEU A 490 -7.16 -23.18 8.52
N ASP A 491 -6.87 -22.98 9.80
CA ASP A 491 -7.82 -22.40 10.77
C ASP A 491 -7.97 -20.89 10.60
N SER A 492 -7.03 -20.24 9.92
CA SER A 492 -6.84 -18.78 9.97
C SER A 492 -7.70 -17.97 8.99
N PRO A 493 -8.04 -18.47 7.77
CA PRO A 493 -8.77 -17.63 6.80
C PRO A 493 -10.15 -17.23 7.31
N ALA A 494 -10.32 -15.96 7.71
CA ALA A 494 -11.52 -15.51 8.40
C ALA A 494 -12.07 -14.18 7.85
N LEU A 495 -13.39 -14.00 8.01
CA LEU A 495 -14.08 -12.75 7.72
C LEU A 495 -14.26 -11.93 8.99
N ALA A 496 -14.17 -10.62 8.89
CA ALA A 496 -14.65 -9.71 9.91
C ALA A 496 -16.15 -9.92 10.14
N ASN A 497 -16.59 -9.74 11.38
CA ASN A 497 -18.00 -9.80 11.74
C ASN A 497 -18.32 -8.66 12.72
N GLY A 498 -18.94 -7.61 12.20
CA GLY A 498 -19.32 -6.45 12.99
C GLY A 498 -20.46 -6.74 13.98
N GLU A 499 -21.33 -7.71 13.69
CA GLU A 499 -22.43 -8.09 14.55
C GLU A 499 -21.95 -8.68 15.89
N THR A 500 -20.90 -9.54 15.82
CA THR A 500 -20.31 -10.14 17.02
C THR A 500 -19.09 -9.37 17.54
N GLY A 501 -18.73 -8.26 16.91
CA GLY A 501 -17.53 -7.49 17.28
C GLY A 501 -16.24 -8.33 17.17
N ARG A 502 -16.16 -9.24 16.19
CA ARG A 502 -15.01 -10.15 15.99
C ARG A 502 -13.71 -9.39 15.87
N TYR A 503 -12.69 -9.86 16.59
CA TYR A 503 -11.32 -9.38 16.47
C TYR A 503 -10.32 -10.52 16.65
N TRP A 504 -9.07 -10.29 16.28
CA TRP A 504 -7.97 -11.23 16.48
C TRP A 504 -6.91 -10.61 17.36
N LYS A 505 -6.37 -11.41 18.28
CA LYS A 505 -5.28 -11.01 19.17
C LYS A 505 -4.05 -11.86 18.90
N VAL A 506 -2.91 -11.21 18.68
CA VAL A 506 -1.59 -11.84 18.69
C VAL A 506 -0.99 -11.66 20.07
N SER A 507 -0.53 -12.72 20.69
CA SER A 507 0.01 -12.68 22.06
C SER A 507 1.15 -13.67 22.25
N ASN A 508 2.06 -13.35 23.19
CA ASN A 508 3.08 -14.28 23.64
C ASN A 508 2.57 -15.04 24.87
N SER A 509 2.25 -16.34 24.66
CA SER A 509 1.71 -17.20 25.73
C SER A 509 2.75 -17.64 26.77
N ASN A 510 4.04 -17.45 26.50
CA ASN A 510 5.12 -17.77 27.41
C ASN A 510 5.35 -16.71 28.49
N ILE A 511 4.67 -15.58 28.37
CA ILE A 511 4.79 -14.41 29.26
C ILE A 511 3.43 -14.13 29.88
N GLN A 512 3.44 -13.67 31.13
CA GLN A 512 2.23 -13.22 31.83
C GLN A 512 2.34 -11.73 32.19
N ASN A 513 1.28 -11.00 31.97
CA ASN A 513 1.14 -9.61 32.45
C ASN A 513 0.75 -9.58 33.93
N SER A 514 0.59 -8.38 34.50
CA SER A 514 0.26 -8.15 35.91
C SER A 514 -1.04 -8.80 36.41
N VAL A 515 -1.91 -9.24 35.52
CA VAL A 515 -3.19 -9.91 35.84
C VAL A 515 -3.20 -11.39 35.38
N GLY A 516 -2.02 -11.97 35.14
CA GLY A 516 -1.87 -13.38 34.79
C GLY A 516 -2.38 -13.76 33.40
N LYS A 517 -2.38 -12.82 32.45
CA LYS A 517 -2.80 -13.06 31.06
C LYS A 517 -1.64 -12.83 30.11
N ALA A 518 -1.65 -13.51 28.95
CA ALA A 518 -0.67 -13.30 27.91
C ALA A 518 -0.74 -11.86 27.37
N PRO A 519 0.39 -11.11 27.35
CA PRO A 519 0.45 -9.80 26.75
C PRO A 519 0.21 -9.91 25.24
N GLY A 520 -0.43 -8.91 24.65
CA GLY A 520 -0.73 -8.98 23.23
C GLY A 520 -1.22 -7.69 22.60
N TYR A 521 -1.35 -7.77 21.29
CA TYR A 521 -1.95 -6.75 20.44
C TYR A 521 -3.15 -7.34 19.70
N LYS A 522 -4.25 -6.57 19.63
CA LYS A 522 -5.42 -6.95 18.83
C LYS A 522 -5.47 -6.13 17.54
N ILE A 523 -5.84 -6.78 16.44
CA ILE A 523 -6.21 -6.09 15.22
C ILE A 523 -7.69 -5.72 15.27
N VAL A 524 -7.98 -4.44 15.05
CA VAL A 524 -9.31 -3.88 14.90
C VAL A 524 -9.53 -3.59 13.42
N VAL A 525 -10.37 -4.39 12.81
CA VAL A 525 -10.69 -4.31 11.38
C VAL A 525 -11.73 -3.21 11.18
N MET A 526 -11.47 -2.28 10.26
CA MET A 526 -12.47 -1.33 9.79
C MET A 526 -13.49 -2.04 8.89
N PRO A 527 -14.71 -1.50 8.70
CA PRO A 527 -15.64 -2.03 7.71
C PRO A 527 -14.95 -2.13 6.34
N SER A 528 -14.92 -3.32 5.79
CA SER A 528 -14.22 -3.62 4.53
C SER A 528 -15.01 -4.66 3.74
N PRO A 529 -15.16 -4.49 2.41
CA PRO A 529 -15.72 -5.52 1.56
C PRO A 529 -14.77 -6.71 1.42
N VAL A 530 -15.27 -7.77 0.84
CA VAL A 530 -14.47 -8.84 0.22
C VAL A 530 -14.65 -8.81 -1.28
N MET A 531 -13.79 -9.50 -2.02
CA MET A 531 -13.89 -9.59 -3.47
C MET A 531 -15.26 -10.16 -3.89
N LEU A 532 -15.99 -9.38 -4.70
CA LEU A 532 -17.33 -9.70 -5.18
C LEU A 532 -17.35 -10.46 -6.52
N ALA A 533 -16.22 -10.54 -7.22
CA ALA A 533 -16.09 -11.38 -8.41
C ALA A 533 -16.44 -12.84 -8.08
N GLN A 534 -17.05 -13.56 -9.02
CA GLN A 534 -17.43 -14.96 -8.83
C GLN A 534 -16.20 -15.79 -8.38
N PRO A 535 -16.35 -16.72 -7.41
CA PRO A 535 -15.23 -17.41 -6.79
C PRO A 535 -14.35 -18.21 -7.76
N ASP A 536 -14.90 -18.64 -8.88
CA ASP A 536 -14.24 -19.39 -9.94
C ASP A 536 -13.74 -18.54 -11.10
N SER A 537 -13.99 -17.21 -11.06
CA SER A 537 -13.48 -16.27 -12.07
C SER A 537 -11.95 -16.15 -11.97
N THR A 538 -11.29 -15.84 -13.09
CA THR A 538 -9.84 -15.61 -13.13
C THR A 538 -9.41 -14.49 -12.19
N VAL A 539 -10.18 -13.43 -12.11
CA VAL A 539 -9.94 -12.30 -11.19
C VAL A 539 -9.92 -12.78 -9.74
N ALA A 540 -10.91 -13.58 -9.32
CA ALA A 540 -10.99 -14.11 -7.96
C ALA A 540 -9.95 -15.20 -7.67
N GLN A 541 -9.48 -15.92 -8.68
CA GLN A 541 -8.38 -16.88 -8.54
C GLN A 541 -7.04 -16.16 -8.35
N ARG A 542 -6.77 -15.13 -9.15
CA ARG A 542 -5.57 -14.30 -9.05
C ARG A 542 -5.56 -13.48 -7.74
N GLY A 543 -6.65 -12.81 -7.40
CA GLY A 543 -6.83 -12.00 -6.18
C GLY A 543 -7.30 -12.79 -4.95
N GLY A 544 -6.92 -14.06 -4.83
CA GLY A 544 -7.43 -14.97 -3.79
C GLY A 544 -7.24 -14.49 -2.36
N PHE A 545 -6.24 -13.66 -2.09
CA PHE A 545 -5.99 -13.05 -0.79
C PHE A 545 -7.15 -12.12 -0.33
N ALA A 546 -7.85 -11.47 -1.26
CA ALA A 546 -8.95 -10.55 -0.98
C ALA A 546 -10.30 -11.25 -0.68
N LYS A 547 -10.34 -12.61 -0.68
CA LYS A 547 -11.54 -13.38 -0.31
C LYS A 547 -11.77 -13.47 1.21
N LYS A 548 -10.77 -13.13 2.02
CA LYS A 548 -10.81 -13.16 3.48
C LYS A 548 -10.12 -11.92 4.05
N HIS A 549 -10.57 -11.47 5.20
CA HIS A 549 -9.98 -10.31 5.85
C HIS A 549 -8.70 -10.65 6.62
N ILE A 550 -8.64 -11.84 7.20
CA ILE A 550 -7.49 -12.29 8.00
C ILE A 550 -6.96 -13.61 7.47
N TRP A 551 -5.63 -13.69 7.43
CA TRP A 551 -4.85 -14.90 7.22
C TRP A 551 -3.70 -14.91 8.21
N VAL A 552 -3.28 -16.08 8.65
CA VAL A 552 -2.09 -16.26 9.49
C VAL A 552 -1.27 -17.40 8.92
N THR A 553 0.02 -17.16 8.75
CA THR A 553 0.99 -18.19 8.32
C THR A 553 2.11 -18.32 9.33
N ALA A 554 2.73 -19.47 9.41
CA ALA A 554 4.07 -19.58 9.96
C ALA A 554 5.03 -18.77 9.09
N PHE A 555 6.06 -18.17 9.68
CA PHE A 555 7.04 -17.41 8.90
C PHE A 555 7.81 -18.33 7.93
N ASP A 556 7.86 -17.92 6.68
CA ASP A 556 8.78 -18.43 5.66
C ASP A 556 9.34 -17.22 4.90
N ALA A 557 10.67 -17.16 4.75
CA ALA A 557 11.36 -16.03 4.10
C ALA A 557 11.00 -15.87 2.61
N ARG A 558 10.46 -16.93 1.98
CA ARG A 558 10.01 -16.92 0.58
C ARG A 558 8.57 -16.42 0.42
N GLU A 559 7.78 -16.44 1.50
CA GLU A 559 6.37 -16.01 1.50
C GLU A 559 6.30 -14.49 1.80
N LYS A 560 6.60 -13.68 0.80
CA LYS A 560 6.72 -12.22 0.97
C LYS A 560 5.44 -11.46 0.58
N TYR A 561 4.68 -11.97 -0.41
CA TYR A 561 3.62 -11.21 -1.06
C TYR A 561 2.30 -11.96 -1.09
N ALA A 562 1.19 -11.25 -0.85
CA ALA A 562 -0.13 -11.86 -0.72
C ALA A 562 -0.66 -12.53 -1.99
N SER A 563 -0.23 -12.08 -3.17
CA SER A 563 -0.57 -12.63 -4.49
C SER A 563 0.48 -13.60 -5.05
N GLY A 564 1.57 -13.88 -4.30
CA GLY A 564 2.76 -14.53 -4.81
C GLY A 564 3.74 -13.54 -5.45
N ASP A 565 4.86 -14.05 -5.95
CA ASP A 565 5.97 -13.22 -6.41
C ASP A 565 5.67 -12.53 -7.76
N TYR A 566 4.99 -13.19 -8.68
CA TYR A 566 4.79 -12.71 -10.06
C TYR A 566 3.32 -12.78 -10.50
N PRO A 567 2.46 -11.84 -10.07
CA PRO A 567 1.04 -11.85 -10.44
C PRO A 567 0.77 -11.38 -11.88
N ASN A 568 1.74 -10.76 -12.56
CA ASN A 568 1.57 -10.25 -13.92
C ASN A 568 1.39 -11.42 -14.91
N VAL A 569 0.29 -11.41 -15.66
CA VAL A 569 -0.11 -12.50 -16.58
C VAL A 569 -0.11 -13.88 -15.88
N HIS A 570 -0.60 -13.94 -14.65
CA HIS A 570 -0.60 -15.13 -13.80
C HIS A 570 -2.00 -15.73 -13.70
N ALA A 571 -2.09 -17.06 -13.73
CA ALA A 571 -3.38 -17.78 -13.71
C ALA A 571 -4.07 -17.83 -12.35
N GLY A 572 -3.39 -17.46 -11.28
CA GLY A 572 -3.86 -17.58 -9.89
C GLY A 572 -3.43 -18.87 -9.22
N GLY A 573 -3.80 -19.00 -7.94
CA GLY A 573 -3.51 -20.18 -7.12
C GLY A 573 -2.23 -20.08 -6.27
N ASP A 574 -1.46 -19.00 -6.43
CA ASP A 574 -0.31 -18.66 -5.61
C ASP A 574 -0.68 -17.66 -4.48
N GLY A 575 0.30 -17.23 -3.71
CA GLY A 575 0.12 -16.32 -2.59
C GLY A 575 -0.59 -16.94 -1.40
N LEU A 576 -1.32 -16.15 -0.64
CA LEU A 576 -1.94 -16.56 0.63
C LEU A 576 -2.80 -17.85 0.54
N PRO A 577 -3.65 -18.04 -0.48
CA PRO A 577 -4.37 -19.29 -0.63
C PRO A 577 -3.46 -20.51 -0.82
N GLY A 578 -2.30 -20.33 -1.45
CA GLY A 578 -1.26 -21.35 -1.62
C GLY A 578 -0.49 -21.61 -0.32
N TYR A 579 -0.09 -20.53 0.36
CA TYR A 579 0.72 -20.60 1.60
C TYR A 579 -0.01 -21.38 2.70
N VAL A 580 -1.27 -21.05 2.99
CA VAL A 580 -2.04 -21.72 4.07
C VAL A 580 -2.34 -23.19 3.78
N LYS A 581 -2.26 -23.65 2.52
CA LYS A 581 -2.43 -25.07 2.18
C LYS A 581 -1.34 -25.97 2.75
N GLN A 582 -0.18 -25.41 3.11
CA GLN A 582 0.88 -26.15 3.79
C GLN A 582 0.45 -26.58 5.20
N ASN A 583 -0.51 -25.87 5.78
CA ASN A 583 -1.15 -26.18 7.05
C ASN A 583 -0.15 -26.40 8.20
N ARG A 584 0.85 -25.52 8.28
CA ARG A 584 1.88 -25.51 9.32
C ARG A 584 1.29 -25.11 10.67
N ASP A 585 2.00 -25.44 11.77
CA ASP A 585 1.66 -24.97 13.11
C ASP A 585 1.86 -23.46 13.23
N ILE A 586 0.88 -22.77 13.84
CA ILE A 586 0.91 -21.32 14.13
C ILE A 586 0.56 -21.02 15.60
N GLU A 587 0.58 -22.04 16.47
CA GLU A 587 0.44 -21.88 17.91
C GLU A 587 1.82 -21.81 18.54
N ASN A 588 2.13 -20.74 19.26
CA ASN A 588 3.44 -20.49 19.88
C ASN A 588 4.60 -20.59 18.86
N ALA A 589 4.48 -19.87 17.76
CA ALA A 589 5.37 -19.92 16.61
C ALA A 589 5.74 -18.52 16.12
N ASP A 590 6.75 -18.43 15.26
CA ASP A 590 7.04 -17.21 14.49
C ASP A 590 5.98 -17.04 13.41
N VAL A 591 5.07 -16.07 13.60
CA VAL A 591 3.86 -15.91 12.77
C VAL A 591 3.83 -14.61 12.00
N VAL A 592 3.24 -14.70 10.82
CA VAL A 592 2.88 -13.55 9.99
C VAL A 592 1.35 -13.41 9.97
N LEU A 593 0.87 -12.25 10.45
CA LEU A 593 -0.53 -11.85 10.33
C LEU A 593 -0.70 -11.04 9.04
N TRP A 594 -1.61 -11.48 8.18
CA TRP A 594 -1.94 -10.80 6.95
C TRP A 594 -3.37 -10.28 7.04
N HIS A 595 -3.53 -9.01 6.69
CA HIS A 595 -4.84 -8.38 6.70
C HIS A 595 -5.19 -7.80 5.34
N SER A 596 -6.27 -8.32 4.75
CA SER A 596 -6.85 -7.77 3.52
C SER A 596 -7.98 -6.83 3.87
N PHE A 597 -7.91 -5.60 3.37
CA PHE A 597 -8.89 -4.55 3.58
C PHE A 597 -9.07 -3.77 2.28
N GLY A 598 -10.13 -2.99 2.18
CA GLY A 598 -10.37 -2.25 0.95
C GLY A 598 -11.67 -1.47 0.95
N HIS A 599 -12.03 -1.01 -0.25
CA HIS A 599 -13.21 -0.20 -0.52
C HIS A 599 -13.91 -0.66 -1.80
N THR A 600 -15.25 -0.60 -1.84
CA THR A 600 -16.02 -0.75 -3.07
C THR A 600 -16.42 0.63 -3.56
N HIS A 601 -15.85 1.03 -4.69
CA HIS A 601 -16.07 2.35 -5.27
C HIS A 601 -17.18 2.31 -6.30
N VAL A 602 -18.30 2.96 -5.99
CA VAL A 602 -19.40 3.25 -6.93
C VAL A 602 -19.24 4.69 -7.37
N CYS A 603 -18.70 4.88 -8.56
CA CYS A 603 -18.38 6.21 -9.09
C CYS A 603 -19.60 7.11 -9.17
N LYS A 604 -19.41 8.40 -8.87
CA LYS A 604 -20.42 9.46 -8.84
C LYS A 604 -19.86 10.77 -9.38
N PRO A 605 -20.67 11.78 -9.69
CA PRO A 605 -20.18 13.05 -10.25
C PRO A 605 -19.12 13.76 -9.42
N GLU A 606 -19.16 13.59 -8.09
CA GLU A 606 -18.18 14.18 -7.16
C GLU A 606 -16.77 13.58 -7.29
N ASP A 607 -16.64 12.41 -7.92
CA ASP A 607 -15.35 11.73 -8.12
C ASP A 607 -14.62 12.19 -9.38
N PHE A 608 -15.19 13.12 -10.14
CA PHE A 608 -14.62 13.56 -11.41
C PHE A 608 -14.58 15.09 -11.53
N PRO A 609 -13.50 15.71 -12.07
CA PRO A 609 -12.33 15.07 -12.73
C PRO A 609 -11.28 14.50 -11.80
N ILE A 610 -11.22 14.88 -10.52
CA ILE A 610 -10.34 14.32 -9.49
C ILE A 610 -11.17 13.87 -8.31
N MET A 611 -10.94 12.66 -7.87
CA MET A 611 -11.64 12.02 -6.77
C MET A 611 -11.19 12.61 -5.42
N PRO A 612 -12.12 13.11 -4.58
CA PRO A 612 -11.81 13.36 -3.16
C PRO A 612 -11.34 12.06 -2.49
N VAL A 613 -10.48 12.21 -1.48
CA VAL A 613 -9.88 11.05 -0.81
C VAL A 613 -10.93 10.13 -0.18
N GLU A 614 -10.91 8.85 -0.53
CA GLU A 614 -11.56 7.76 0.19
C GLU A 614 -10.54 7.05 1.09
N TYR A 615 -11.01 6.46 2.18
CA TYR A 615 -10.15 5.91 3.24
C TYR A 615 -10.42 4.42 3.46
N ALA A 616 -9.35 3.67 3.65
CA ALA A 616 -9.39 2.28 4.08
C ALA A 616 -8.23 2.01 5.06
N GLY A 617 -8.38 1.03 5.96
CA GLY A 617 -7.28 0.74 6.89
C GLY A 617 -7.66 -0.15 8.06
N PHE A 618 -6.78 -0.18 9.06
CA PHE A 618 -6.96 -0.95 10.30
C PHE A 618 -6.12 -0.37 11.43
N THR A 619 -6.37 -0.83 12.66
CA THR A 619 -5.53 -0.51 13.81
C THR A 619 -5.09 -1.76 14.55
N LEU A 620 -3.84 -1.76 15.03
CA LEU A 620 -3.33 -2.68 16.05
C LEU A 620 -3.32 -1.95 17.38
N LYS A 621 -4.01 -2.50 18.38
CA LYS A 621 -4.12 -1.89 19.71
C LYS A 621 -3.54 -2.82 20.79
N PRO A 622 -2.84 -2.27 21.80
CA PRO A 622 -2.46 -3.04 22.98
C PRO A 622 -3.68 -3.73 23.59
N ASN A 623 -3.54 -5.00 23.93
CA ASN A 623 -4.57 -5.79 24.59
C ASN A 623 -3.96 -6.64 25.71
N GLY A 624 -3.82 -6.00 26.88
CA GLY A 624 -3.07 -6.56 28.00
C GLY A 624 -1.56 -6.57 27.79
N PHE A 625 -1.04 -5.79 26.85
CA PHE A 625 0.39 -5.65 26.61
C PHE A 625 1.05 -4.86 27.74
N PHE A 626 0.47 -3.74 28.14
CA PHE A 626 0.94 -2.93 29.27
C PHE A 626 0.22 -3.29 30.57
N ALA A 627 0.86 -2.97 31.70
CA ALA A 627 0.28 -3.17 33.03
C ALA A 627 -0.80 -2.12 33.35
N SER A 628 -0.75 -0.94 32.72
CA SER A 628 -1.68 0.17 32.90
C SER A 628 -1.68 1.05 31.63
N ASN A 629 -2.45 2.14 31.65
CA ASN A 629 -2.40 3.13 30.57
C ASN A 629 -1.00 3.77 30.51
N ILE A 630 -0.24 3.44 29.47
CA ILE A 630 1.14 3.93 29.25
C ILE A 630 1.20 5.45 29.04
N ALA A 631 0.08 6.08 28.68
CA ALA A 631 0.00 7.51 28.41
C ALA A 631 -0.39 8.36 29.64
N MET A 632 -0.34 7.77 30.86
CA MET A 632 -0.62 8.51 32.10
C MET A 632 0.50 9.48 32.48
N ASP A 633 1.73 9.22 32.04
CA ASP A 633 2.93 10.03 32.34
C ASP A 633 3.11 11.21 31.39
N LEU A 634 2.23 11.35 30.40
CA LEU A 634 2.27 12.50 29.50
C LEU A 634 2.02 13.80 30.26
N PRO A 635 2.80 14.87 29.99
CA PRO A 635 2.56 16.15 30.59
C PRO A 635 1.21 16.73 30.12
N PRO A 636 0.50 17.51 30.95
CA PRO A 636 -0.63 18.31 30.45
C PRO A 636 -0.09 19.31 29.44
N GLU A 637 -0.65 19.32 28.23
CA GLU A 637 -0.31 20.32 27.21
C GLU A 637 -1.19 21.56 27.44
N GLU A 638 -0.52 22.66 27.82
CA GLU A 638 -1.13 23.97 27.82
C GLU A 638 -0.71 24.68 26.52
N ASN A 639 -1.62 24.70 25.54
CA ASN A 639 -1.37 25.44 24.31
C ASN A 639 -1.69 26.92 24.51
N SER A 640 -0.68 27.70 24.92
CA SER A 640 -0.77 29.14 25.13
C SER A 640 -1.05 29.97 23.87
N GLN A 641 -0.97 29.33 22.67
CA GLN A 641 -1.30 29.97 21.40
C GLN A 641 -2.77 29.73 20.98
N SER A 642 -3.53 28.93 21.73
CA SER A 642 -4.96 28.78 21.52
C SER A 642 -5.70 30.05 21.92
N VAL A 643 -6.57 30.55 21.03
CA VAL A 643 -7.32 31.78 21.21
C VAL A 643 -8.81 31.50 21.25
N ASP A 644 -9.51 32.07 22.24
CA ASP A 644 -10.98 32.11 22.24
C ASP A 644 -11.45 33.33 21.47
N ASN A 645 -11.99 33.17 20.27
CA ASN A 645 -12.47 34.25 19.42
C ASN A 645 -13.63 35.08 20.01
N ARG A 646 -14.27 34.60 21.07
CA ARG A 646 -15.30 35.37 21.82
C ARG A 646 -14.68 36.41 22.73
N LEU A 647 -13.45 36.19 23.15
CA LEU A 647 -12.68 37.10 24.00
C LEU A 647 -11.90 38.03 23.08
N GLN A 648 -12.38 39.25 22.86
CA GLN A 648 -11.53 40.27 22.23
C GLN A 648 -10.38 40.55 23.20
N PRO A 649 -9.12 40.47 22.79
CA PRO A 649 -8.03 40.83 23.68
C PRO A 649 -8.18 42.29 24.08
N SER A 650 -8.36 42.55 25.40
CA SER A 650 -8.17 43.90 25.93
C SER A 650 -6.69 44.26 25.69
N PRO A 651 -6.39 45.52 25.31
CA PRO A 651 -5.01 45.97 25.16
C PRO A 651 -4.14 45.79 26.40
N ASP A 652 -4.74 45.53 27.57
CA ASP A 652 -4.10 45.39 28.87
C ASP A 652 -4.05 43.94 29.40
N ASP A 653 -4.54 42.93 28.63
CA ASP A 653 -4.61 41.54 29.08
C ASP A 653 -3.27 40.80 28.82
N THR A 654 -2.32 41.02 29.73
CA THR A 654 -1.13 40.17 29.82
C THR A 654 -1.54 38.82 30.41
N GLY A 655 -1.84 37.87 29.53
CA GLY A 655 -2.33 36.54 29.74
C GLY A 655 -2.06 35.85 31.08
N ASN A 656 -3.11 35.59 31.83
CA ASN A 656 -3.23 34.53 32.76
C ASN A 656 -4.72 34.08 32.78
N GLY A 657 -5.16 33.43 31.73
CA GLY A 657 -6.47 32.81 31.63
C GLY A 657 -6.47 31.45 32.33
N SER A 658 -6.86 31.45 33.59
CA SER A 658 -7.22 30.25 34.34
C SER A 658 -8.35 29.51 33.61
N CYS A 659 -8.12 28.30 33.14
CA CYS A 659 -9.15 27.40 32.62
C CYS A 659 -10.19 27.12 33.72
N CYS A 660 -11.40 27.52 33.42
CA CYS A 660 -12.71 27.09 33.98
C CYS A 660 -12.76 26.42 35.36
N HIS A 661 -13.06 27.25 36.36
CA HIS A 661 -13.71 26.75 37.56
C HIS A 661 -14.83 27.73 37.94
N THR A 662 -16.05 27.40 37.62
CA THR A 662 -17.28 27.60 38.41
C THR A 662 -18.26 26.48 38.12
#